data_78ceb519b56f5340a04f11ca67f0b22c
#
_entry.id   78ceb519b56f5340a04f11ca67f0b22c
#
_cell.length_a   1.000
_cell.length_b   1.000
_cell.length_c   1.000
_cell.angle_alpha   90.00
_cell.angle_beta   90.00
_cell.angle_gamma   90.00
#
_symmetry.space_group_name_H-M   'P 1'
#
loop_
_entity.id
_entity.type
_entity.pdbx_description
1 polymer ?
#
loop_
_entity_poly.entity_id
_entity_poly.type
_entity_poly.pdbx_seq_one_letter_code
_entity_poly.pdbx_strand_id
1 'polypeptide(L)'
;MAELGWYDKALECMEKENYAQAKEYLEKALEEGEIEAYCDLGNLYFEGNGVEQDYKRAFDYYQKGAKAGEPYCMDNLGMCYFWGHGVDTDIQKSAFYTEKAAKAGIERAMYDTGLNYERGYGVSQNIEKALYWLEKATEEEYPTAFVELGDLYFVGEYVEKDLEKSFQYYKKGVELGDYTSKLLLSTFYAKGLVVEKDLEKAKDLDQEAYDFYYEKAVTEDNSEAQFRLGNIYFSGMPLIGINKDYTQAAEWYEKSAKNGFDHAQNNIGNLYAFGIGVGQNYEKAFYWYSQAAERMHLEAMSNVANYYYLGRGVKQDYDKAVAYHTKAANLGYPNSQEVLGEMYMKGDGVEQNYTKAASWLKKSCENGERSACGPLGDCYRKGLGLDTDVKKAFELYRKGADMGDLQSKVSLAESLIEGWGTAIDYGKAYQILLSVCSDEESYRENLVTMVIREDENGHMFLRNPLDEEDLPLYAKAYYLLATLYYSGSGKDKNTGEAIRLLRMADRLGYTNEEKPAETAEKFLSKVIQESEKEDISDTVDCYVEVREDSHKGERYQVVLHHADGEESVVRFQGRNKFLYLLALLVGHEGKSVNGLTTKHFSYMRDDLSDMASDVRVDTKSYEEWIDEFIYAEDENAQSMRRAEQFQTLGYCSYNPYRYSNAFSGANRAIKACCLTNEEFETFKLRSTGGRSAVTTISLDSSQIELPNSLQVYLDCLPTQKEIANYRPKASVWLPVKE
;
A
#
# COMPACT_ATOMS: atom_id res chain seq x y z
N MET A 1 -13.26 35.42 -57.01
CA MET A 1 -13.30 34.61 -55.80
C MET A 1 -13.25 33.16 -56.29
N ALA A 2 -12.25 32.39 -55.91
CA ALA A 2 -12.29 30.95 -56.21
C ALA A 2 -13.49 30.36 -55.52
N GLU A 3 -14.23 29.49 -56.18
CA GLU A 3 -15.35 28.73 -55.56
C GLU A 3 -14.72 27.85 -54.46
N LEU A 4 -15.24 27.95 -53.25
CA LEU A 4 -14.86 27.08 -52.16
C LEU A 4 -15.02 25.62 -52.56
N GLY A 5 -14.06 24.76 -52.20
CA GLY A 5 -14.16 23.32 -52.36
C GLY A 5 -15.37 22.73 -51.59
N TRP A 6 -15.76 21.51 -51.91
CA TRP A 6 -16.86 20.88 -51.17
C TRP A 6 -16.54 20.66 -49.68
N TYR A 7 -15.26 20.38 -49.38
CA TYR A 7 -14.83 20.20 -48.01
C TYR A 7 -14.90 21.53 -47.23
N ASP A 8 -14.40 22.64 -47.78
CA ASP A 8 -14.51 23.96 -47.17
C ASP A 8 -16.00 24.35 -46.90
N LYS A 9 -16.88 24.08 -47.86
CA LYS A 9 -18.31 24.33 -47.68
C LYS A 9 -18.92 23.46 -46.58
N ALA A 10 -18.44 22.23 -46.41
CA ALA A 10 -18.88 21.33 -45.33
C ALA A 10 -18.43 21.89 -43.97
N LEU A 11 -17.17 22.35 -43.83
CA LEU A 11 -16.64 22.97 -42.60
C LEU A 11 -17.44 24.22 -42.23
N GLU A 12 -17.78 25.10 -43.20
CA GLU A 12 -18.64 26.26 -42.93
C GLU A 12 -20.06 25.86 -42.45
N CYS A 13 -20.57 24.73 -42.93
CA CYS A 13 -21.87 24.21 -42.48
C CYS A 13 -21.79 23.62 -41.07
N MET A 14 -20.67 22.96 -40.73
CA MET A 14 -20.45 22.42 -39.39
C MET A 14 -20.29 23.53 -38.34
N GLU A 15 -19.57 24.60 -38.66
CA GLU A 15 -19.47 25.80 -37.82
C GLU A 15 -20.86 26.46 -37.54
N LYS A 16 -21.80 26.32 -38.45
CA LYS A 16 -23.15 26.84 -38.31
C LYS A 16 -24.15 25.77 -37.77
N GLU A 17 -23.63 24.64 -37.28
CA GLU A 17 -24.42 23.50 -36.80
C GLU A 17 -25.39 22.94 -37.83
N ASN A 18 -25.20 23.21 -39.13
CA ASN A 18 -26.03 22.66 -40.23
C ASN A 18 -25.45 21.31 -40.69
N TYR A 19 -25.46 20.35 -39.82
CA TYR A 19 -24.83 19.04 -40.02
C TYR A 19 -25.44 18.24 -41.19
N ALA A 20 -26.74 18.37 -41.40
CA ALA A 20 -27.39 17.68 -42.53
C ALA A 20 -26.82 18.14 -43.90
N GLN A 21 -26.59 19.43 -44.07
CA GLN A 21 -25.98 19.97 -45.28
C GLN A 21 -24.47 19.73 -45.33
N ALA A 22 -23.77 19.79 -44.16
CA ALA A 22 -22.38 19.42 -44.05
C ALA A 22 -22.13 18.00 -44.56
N LYS A 23 -22.97 17.04 -44.17
CA LYS A 23 -22.91 15.65 -44.66
C LYS A 23 -22.97 15.55 -46.18
N GLU A 24 -23.93 16.24 -46.81
CA GLU A 24 -24.03 16.23 -48.27
C GLU A 24 -22.78 16.79 -48.97
N TYR A 25 -22.17 17.81 -48.41
CA TYR A 25 -20.93 18.37 -48.92
C TYR A 25 -19.70 17.50 -48.68
N LEU A 26 -19.62 16.83 -47.51
CA LEU A 26 -18.57 15.83 -47.19
C LEU A 26 -18.64 14.63 -48.16
N GLU A 27 -19.88 14.15 -48.49
CA GLU A 27 -20.03 13.05 -49.43
C GLU A 27 -19.55 13.46 -50.86
N LYS A 28 -19.77 14.72 -51.27
CA LYS A 28 -19.24 15.26 -52.54
C LYS A 28 -17.72 15.47 -52.48
N ALA A 29 -17.18 15.90 -51.37
CA ALA A 29 -15.74 16.04 -51.17
C ALA A 29 -15.02 14.68 -51.32
N LEU A 30 -15.64 13.57 -50.81
CA LEU A 30 -15.10 12.23 -51.03
C LEU A 30 -15.13 11.82 -52.51
N GLU A 31 -16.17 12.21 -53.27
CA GLU A 31 -16.24 11.93 -54.73
C GLU A 31 -15.12 12.66 -55.51
N GLU A 32 -14.66 13.81 -55.00
CA GLU A 32 -13.52 14.54 -55.54
C GLU A 32 -12.15 14.03 -54.99
N GLY A 33 -12.15 13.11 -53.99
CA GLY A 33 -10.94 12.49 -53.46
C GLY A 33 -10.35 13.18 -52.23
N GLU A 34 -11.09 14.08 -51.60
CA GLU A 34 -10.68 14.75 -50.34
C GLU A 34 -10.85 13.76 -49.18
N ILE A 35 -9.73 13.15 -48.76
CA ILE A 35 -9.73 12.02 -47.80
C ILE A 35 -10.08 12.45 -46.37
N GLU A 36 -9.86 13.70 -46.00
CA GLU A 36 -10.18 14.33 -44.73
C GLU A 36 -11.69 14.17 -44.40
N ALA A 37 -12.55 14.23 -45.42
CA ALA A 37 -13.97 14.09 -45.28
C ALA A 37 -14.45 12.71 -44.72
N TYR A 38 -13.56 11.68 -44.78
CA TYR A 38 -13.84 10.41 -44.08
C TYR A 38 -13.93 10.57 -42.57
N CYS A 39 -13.02 11.37 -41.99
CA CYS A 39 -13.00 11.58 -40.56
C CYS A 39 -14.27 12.30 -40.08
N ASP A 40 -14.62 13.40 -40.77
CA ASP A 40 -15.76 14.22 -40.41
C ASP A 40 -17.11 13.46 -40.59
N LEU A 41 -17.25 12.71 -41.67
CA LEU A 41 -18.40 11.80 -41.81
C LEU A 41 -18.48 10.75 -40.69
N GLY A 42 -17.32 10.20 -40.33
CA GLY A 42 -17.23 9.30 -39.19
C GLY A 42 -17.71 9.97 -37.90
N ASN A 43 -17.25 11.19 -37.63
CA ASN A 43 -17.62 11.98 -36.47
C ASN A 43 -19.11 12.30 -36.44
N LEU A 44 -19.73 12.68 -37.58
CA LEU A 44 -21.19 12.92 -37.66
C LEU A 44 -22.00 11.68 -37.23
N TYR A 45 -21.61 10.49 -37.68
CA TYR A 45 -22.29 9.25 -37.27
C TYR A 45 -21.94 8.81 -35.86
N PHE A 46 -20.71 9.12 -35.39
CA PHE A 46 -20.28 8.79 -34.03
C PHE A 46 -21.05 9.60 -32.99
N GLU A 47 -21.26 10.89 -33.24
CA GLU A 47 -21.93 11.82 -32.34
C GLU A 47 -23.47 11.84 -32.55
N GLY A 48 -23.94 11.44 -33.73
CA GLY A 48 -25.35 11.56 -34.12
C GLY A 48 -25.71 12.99 -34.58
N ASN A 49 -24.74 13.80 -35.01
CA ASN A 49 -24.93 15.17 -35.43
C ASN A 49 -25.53 15.22 -36.84
N GLY A 50 -26.79 15.66 -36.95
CA GLY A 50 -27.52 15.72 -38.22
C GLY A 50 -27.90 14.36 -38.83
N VAL A 51 -27.56 13.26 -38.17
CA VAL A 51 -27.85 11.88 -38.50
C VAL A 51 -28.20 11.09 -37.24
N GLU A 52 -28.79 9.93 -37.37
CA GLU A 52 -28.94 9.00 -36.26
C GLU A 52 -27.54 8.44 -35.87
N GLN A 53 -27.22 8.41 -34.57
CA GLN A 53 -25.97 7.85 -34.07
C GLN A 53 -25.79 6.40 -34.52
N ASP A 54 -24.68 6.10 -35.16
CA ASP A 54 -24.37 4.77 -35.68
C ASP A 54 -22.86 4.50 -35.61
N TYR A 55 -22.41 3.90 -34.52
CA TYR A 55 -20.99 3.56 -34.30
C TYR A 55 -20.43 2.62 -35.39
N LYS A 56 -21.29 1.76 -35.98
CA LYS A 56 -20.84 0.86 -37.04
C LYS A 56 -20.50 1.62 -38.32
N ARG A 57 -21.32 2.60 -38.68
CA ARG A 57 -21.03 3.48 -39.83
C ARG A 57 -19.83 4.38 -39.55
N ALA A 58 -19.72 4.93 -38.35
CA ALA A 58 -18.57 5.70 -37.95
C ALA A 58 -17.26 4.89 -38.11
N PHE A 59 -17.23 3.67 -37.57
CA PHE A 59 -16.13 2.73 -37.74
C PHE A 59 -15.78 2.47 -39.22
N ASP A 60 -16.80 2.23 -40.06
CA ASP A 60 -16.62 1.96 -41.51
C ASP A 60 -15.99 3.17 -42.23
N TYR A 61 -16.37 4.40 -41.87
CA TYR A 61 -15.77 5.62 -42.39
C TYR A 61 -14.30 5.79 -41.89
N TYR A 62 -14.07 5.68 -40.61
CA TYR A 62 -12.69 5.74 -40.05
C TYR A 62 -11.79 4.68 -40.68
N GLN A 63 -12.28 3.45 -40.89
CA GLN A 63 -11.50 2.39 -41.53
C GLN A 63 -11.13 2.75 -42.98
N LYS A 64 -12.06 3.38 -43.74
CA LYS A 64 -11.78 3.83 -45.10
C LYS A 64 -10.76 4.97 -45.14
N GLY A 65 -10.92 5.96 -44.25
CA GLY A 65 -9.99 7.07 -44.12
C GLY A 65 -8.60 6.62 -43.71
N ALA A 66 -8.52 5.74 -42.73
CA ALA A 66 -7.24 5.15 -42.27
C ALA A 66 -6.54 4.33 -43.39
N LYS A 67 -7.28 3.64 -44.24
CA LYS A 67 -6.74 2.97 -45.42
C LYS A 67 -6.28 3.95 -46.51
N ALA A 68 -6.95 5.11 -46.63
CA ALA A 68 -6.56 6.19 -47.53
C ALA A 68 -5.33 6.98 -47.02
N GLY A 69 -4.97 6.78 -45.74
CA GLY A 69 -3.79 7.43 -45.12
C GLY A 69 -4.14 8.64 -44.26
N GLU A 70 -5.42 8.88 -43.99
CA GLU A 70 -5.86 10.03 -43.18
C GLU A 70 -5.52 9.80 -41.69
N PRO A 71 -4.72 10.70 -41.05
CA PRO A 71 -4.18 10.47 -39.69
C PRO A 71 -5.24 10.47 -38.59
N TYR A 72 -6.20 11.40 -38.62
CA TYR A 72 -7.26 11.47 -37.60
C TYR A 72 -8.19 10.25 -37.66
N CYS A 73 -8.42 9.72 -38.88
CA CYS A 73 -9.14 8.45 -39.03
C CYS A 73 -8.40 7.27 -38.41
N MET A 74 -7.03 7.26 -38.48
CA MET A 74 -6.25 6.23 -37.81
C MET A 74 -6.42 6.31 -36.29
N ASP A 75 -6.35 7.52 -35.74
CA ASP A 75 -6.54 7.77 -34.33
C ASP A 75 -7.93 7.36 -33.84
N ASN A 76 -8.99 7.84 -34.51
CA ASN A 76 -10.37 7.48 -34.20
C ASN A 76 -10.65 5.96 -34.38
N LEU A 77 -10.01 5.32 -35.35
CA LEU A 77 -10.08 3.88 -35.53
C LEU A 77 -9.42 3.11 -34.37
N GLY A 78 -8.28 3.62 -33.88
CA GLY A 78 -7.65 3.14 -32.65
C GLY A 78 -8.61 3.20 -31.46
N MET A 79 -9.28 4.34 -31.28
CA MET A 79 -10.30 4.51 -30.24
C MET A 79 -11.50 3.57 -30.42
N CYS A 80 -11.98 3.35 -31.65
CA CYS A 80 -13.06 2.40 -31.91
C CYS A 80 -12.69 0.98 -31.46
N TYR A 81 -11.47 0.54 -31.72
CA TYR A 81 -10.98 -0.76 -31.26
C TYR A 81 -10.80 -0.81 -29.74
N PHE A 82 -10.40 0.29 -29.11
CA PHE A 82 -10.27 0.37 -27.67
C PHE A 82 -11.63 0.24 -26.96
N TRP A 83 -12.59 1.07 -27.36
CA TRP A 83 -13.89 1.16 -26.72
C TRP A 83 -14.93 0.13 -27.22
N GLY A 84 -14.66 -0.53 -28.34
CA GLY A 84 -15.64 -1.43 -28.97
C GLY A 84 -16.75 -0.69 -29.70
N HIS A 85 -16.49 0.53 -30.18
CA HIS A 85 -17.48 1.32 -30.92
C HIS A 85 -17.61 0.83 -32.36
N GLY A 86 -18.70 0.15 -32.64
CA GLY A 86 -18.99 -0.41 -33.97
C GLY A 86 -18.20 -1.64 -34.37
N VAL A 87 -17.34 -2.13 -33.49
CA VAL A 87 -16.46 -3.31 -33.65
C VAL A 87 -16.20 -3.93 -32.27
N ASP A 88 -15.81 -5.21 -32.24
CA ASP A 88 -15.35 -5.83 -31.01
C ASP A 88 -14.03 -5.19 -30.52
N THR A 89 -13.87 -5.10 -29.20
CA THR A 89 -12.66 -4.56 -28.59
C THR A 89 -11.42 -5.37 -28.99
N ASP A 90 -10.36 -4.66 -29.42
CA ASP A 90 -9.08 -5.26 -29.81
C ASP A 90 -7.95 -4.28 -29.46
N ILE A 91 -7.39 -4.45 -28.28
CA ILE A 91 -6.37 -3.52 -27.75
C ILE A 91 -5.09 -3.52 -28.58
N GLN A 92 -4.73 -4.65 -29.23
CA GLN A 92 -3.57 -4.71 -30.09
C GLN A 92 -3.77 -3.89 -31.36
N LYS A 93 -4.97 -3.96 -31.95
CA LYS A 93 -5.31 -3.10 -33.11
C LYS A 93 -5.45 -1.65 -32.68
N SER A 94 -6.00 -1.38 -31.50
CA SER A 94 -6.02 -0.04 -30.94
C SER A 94 -4.60 0.55 -30.91
N ALA A 95 -3.69 -0.07 -30.17
CA ALA A 95 -2.31 0.38 -30.08
C ALA A 95 -1.61 0.51 -31.44
N PHE A 96 -1.88 -0.43 -32.38
CA PHE A 96 -1.33 -0.37 -33.73
C PHE A 96 -1.79 0.85 -34.51
N TYR A 97 -3.08 1.20 -34.48
CA TYR A 97 -3.62 2.34 -35.19
C TYR A 97 -3.27 3.66 -34.53
N THR A 98 -3.23 3.71 -33.18
CA THR A 98 -2.75 4.86 -32.42
C THR A 98 -1.28 5.16 -32.74
N GLU A 99 -0.40 4.12 -32.79
CA GLU A 99 1.01 4.32 -33.17
C GLU A 99 1.15 4.76 -34.62
N LYS A 100 0.26 4.34 -35.52
CA LYS A 100 0.24 4.86 -36.90
C LYS A 100 -0.13 6.34 -36.96
N ALA A 101 -1.14 6.75 -36.21
CA ALA A 101 -1.53 8.16 -36.11
C ALA A 101 -0.41 9.01 -35.50
N ALA A 102 0.25 8.49 -34.46
CA ALA A 102 1.44 9.13 -33.86
C ALA A 102 2.57 9.35 -34.90
N LYS A 103 2.87 8.32 -35.70
CA LYS A 103 3.87 8.42 -36.79
C LYS A 103 3.46 9.39 -37.89
N ALA A 104 2.17 9.66 -38.02
CA ALA A 104 1.62 10.63 -38.98
C ALA A 104 1.54 12.06 -38.41
N GLY A 105 1.95 12.28 -37.16
CA GLY A 105 2.11 13.60 -36.55
C GLY A 105 0.95 14.02 -35.62
N ILE A 106 0.05 13.12 -35.23
CA ILE A 106 -1.02 13.46 -34.28
C ILE A 106 -0.45 13.47 -32.86
N GLU A 107 -0.39 14.64 -32.25
CA GLU A 107 0.21 14.88 -30.92
C GLU A 107 -0.45 14.08 -29.81
N ARG A 108 -1.79 14.00 -29.79
CA ARG A 108 -2.53 13.15 -28.85
C ARG A 108 -2.17 11.68 -29.03
N ALA A 109 -2.09 11.20 -30.27
CA ALA A 109 -1.73 9.81 -30.54
C ALA A 109 -0.26 9.51 -30.16
N MET A 110 0.65 10.49 -30.19
CA MET A 110 2.01 10.35 -29.67
C MET A 110 1.95 10.12 -28.14
N TYR A 111 1.19 10.94 -27.42
CA TYR A 111 0.99 10.80 -25.99
C TYR A 111 0.36 9.43 -25.65
N ASP A 112 -0.75 9.07 -26.29
CA ASP A 112 -1.44 7.77 -26.06
C ASP A 112 -0.53 6.58 -26.40
N THR A 113 0.34 6.70 -27.43
CA THR A 113 1.34 5.68 -27.78
C THR A 113 2.40 5.56 -26.69
N GLY A 114 2.82 6.69 -26.12
CA GLY A 114 3.72 6.73 -24.97
C GLY A 114 3.14 5.93 -23.79
N LEU A 115 1.90 6.22 -23.41
CA LEU A 115 1.19 5.51 -22.34
C LEU A 115 0.99 4.01 -22.67
N ASN A 116 0.69 3.68 -23.92
CA ASN A 116 0.55 2.28 -24.31
C ASN A 116 1.86 1.49 -24.09
N TYR A 117 3.00 2.06 -24.43
CA TYR A 117 4.30 1.44 -24.18
C TYR A 117 4.72 1.47 -22.71
N GLU A 118 4.37 2.50 -21.97
CA GLU A 118 4.62 2.60 -20.53
C GLU A 118 3.87 1.53 -19.75
N ARG A 119 2.58 1.35 -20.04
CA ARG A 119 1.66 0.48 -19.28
C ARG A 119 1.47 -0.91 -19.89
N GLY A 120 2.04 -1.16 -21.07
CA GLY A 120 1.88 -2.43 -21.78
C GLY A 120 0.48 -2.63 -22.41
N TYR A 121 -0.25 -1.56 -22.73
CA TYR A 121 -1.59 -1.64 -23.30
C TYR A 121 -1.55 -1.97 -24.80
N GLY A 122 -1.93 -3.19 -25.14
CA GLY A 122 -1.92 -3.70 -26.51
C GLY A 122 -0.54 -3.94 -27.10
N VAL A 123 0.52 -3.59 -26.39
CA VAL A 123 1.94 -3.78 -26.73
C VAL A 123 2.68 -4.28 -25.48
N SER A 124 3.83 -4.91 -25.65
CA SER A 124 4.69 -5.21 -24.50
C SER A 124 5.24 -3.92 -23.90
N GLN A 125 5.28 -3.81 -22.58
CA GLN A 125 5.85 -2.66 -21.88
C GLN A 125 7.28 -2.37 -22.41
N ASN A 126 7.55 -1.11 -22.71
CA ASN A 126 8.85 -0.67 -23.18
C ASN A 126 9.07 0.80 -22.87
N ILE A 127 9.79 1.07 -21.80
CA ILE A 127 9.99 2.42 -21.26
C ILE A 127 10.80 3.31 -22.22
N GLU A 128 11.77 2.76 -22.95
CA GLU A 128 12.53 3.54 -23.95
C GLU A 128 11.61 4.09 -25.05
N LYS A 129 10.67 3.26 -25.51
CA LYS A 129 9.69 3.70 -26.50
C LYS A 129 8.64 4.64 -25.89
N ALA A 130 8.25 4.42 -24.66
CA ALA A 130 7.34 5.31 -23.94
C ALA A 130 7.94 6.73 -23.87
N LEU A 131 9.17 6.83 -23.37
CA LEU A 131 9.91 8.10 -23.32
C LEU A 131 10.02 8.75 -24.70
N TYR A 132 10.41 7.98 -25.72
CA TYR A 132 10.52 8.51 -27.10
C TYR A 132 9.21 9.16 -27.57
N TRP A 133 8.06 8.50 -27.36
CA TRP A 133 6.79 9.01 -27.81
C TRP A 133 6.26 10.16 -26.96
N LEU A 134 6.47 10.11 -25.63
CA LEU A 134 6.12 11.21 -24.74
C LEU A 134 6.97 12.47 -25.05
N GLU A 135 8.28 12.29 -25.30
CA GLU A 135 9.16 13.39 -25.73
C GLU A 135 8.68 13.97 -27.08
N LYS A 136 8.26 13.13 -28.02
CA LYS A 136 7.67 13.60 -29.29
C LYS A 136 6.39 14.40 -29.06
N ALA A 137 5.52 13.98 -28.15
CA ALA A 137 4.32 14.74 -27.80
C ALA A 137 4.68 16.10 -27.15
N THR A 138 5.78 16.18 -26.37
CA THR A 138 6.24 17.47 -25.82
C THR A 138 6.87 18.38 -26.89
N GLU A 139 7.52 17.84 -27.95
CA GLU A 139 7.99 18.61 -29.08
C GLU A 139 6.82 19.32 -29.82
N GLU A 140 5.64 18.67 -29.85
CA GLU A 140 4.39 19.24 -30.41
C GLU A 140 3.59 20.05 -29.36
N GLU A 141 4.20 20.38 -28.22
CA GLU A 141 3.64 21.18 -27.13
C GLU A 141 2.35 20.59 -26.52
N TYR A 142 2.16 19.27 -26.52
CA TYR A 142 1.01 18.61 -25.91
C TYR A 142 1.11 18.67 -24.37
N PRO A 143 0.25 19.43 -23.65
CA PRO A 143 0.49 19.79 -22.25
C PRO A 143 0.57 18.60 -21.31
N THR A 144 -0.31 17.59 -21.47
CA THR A 144 -0.37 16.41 -20.60
C THR A 144 0.91 15.57 -20.68
N ALA A 145 1.63 15.58 -21.81
CA ALA A 145 2.88 14.85 -21.95
C ALA A 145 4.00 15.41 -21.06
N PHE A 146 3.96 16.70 -20.75
CA PHE A 146 4.91 17.31 -19.80
C PHE A 146 4.65 16.85 -18.37
N VAL A 147 3.38 16.65 -17.99
CA VAL A 147 3.02 16.10 -16.69
C VAL A 147 3.55 14.67 -16.56
N GLU A 148 3.26 13.81 -17.54
CA GLU A 148 3.65 12.39 -17.53
C GLU A 148 5.17 12.21 -17.47
N LEU A 149 5.94 12.94 -18.30
CA LEU A 149 7.40 12.90 -18.22
C LEU A 149 7.93 13.45 -16.89
N GLY A 150 7.30 14.51 -16.38
CA GLY A 150 7.62 15.04 -15.07
C GLY A 150 7.45 14.01 -13.97
N ASP A 151 6.35 13.27 -13.99
CA ASP A 151 6.02 12.22 -13.02
C ASP A 151 7.00 11.04 -13.14
N LEU A 152 7.30 10.56 -14.33
CA LEU A 152 8.27 9.49 -14.57
C LEU A 152 9.64 9.81 -13.94
N TYR A 153 10.16 11.03 -14.15
CA TYR A 153 11.43 11.43 -13.55
C TYR A 153 11.33 11.79 -12.05
N PHE A 154 10.15 12.19 -11.57
CA PHE A 154 9.92 12.47 -10.15
C PHE A 154 9.92 11.20 -9.31
N VAL A 155 9.21 10.17 -9.76
CA VAL A 155 9.09 8.89 -9.08
C VAL A 155 10.38 8.09 -9.23
N GLY A 156 10.88 7.95 -10.45
CA GLY A 156 12.11 7.20 -10.74
C GLY A 156 11.92 5.69 -10.67
N GLU A 157 10.70 5.19 -10.92
CA GLU A 157 10.41 3.74 -10.87
C GLU A 157 10.95 3.02 -12.11
N TYR A 158 10.70 3.59 -13.28
CA TYR A 158 11.09 3.02 -14.57
C TYR A 158 12.34 3.67 -15.18
N VAL A 159 12.71 4.84 -14.69
CA VAL A 159 13.87 5.62 -15.11
C VAL A 159 14.67 6.04 -13.89
N GLU A 160 15.95 6.40 -14.07
CA GLU A 160 16.68 7.00 -12.96
C GLU A 160 16.00 8.29 -12.52
N LYS A 161 15.72 8.41 -11.22
CA LYS A 161 15.09 9.58 -10.62
C LYS A 161 15.89 10.85 -10.90
N ASP A 162 15.26 11.81 -11.55
CA ASP A 162 15.87 13.09 -11.92
C ASP A 162 14.91 14.25 -11.63
N LEU A 163 15.03 14.77 -10.41
CA LEU A 163 14.16 15.87 -9.96
C LEU A 163 14.37 17.17 -10.75
N GLU A 164 15.58 17.38 -11.32
CA GLU A 164 15.82 18.57 -12.16
C GLU A 164 15.04 18.50 -13.45
N LYS A 165 15.07 17.33 -14.15
CA LYS A 165 14.26 17.13 -15.35
C LYS A 165 12.77 17.23 -15.05
N SER A 166 12.30 16.58 -13.97
CA SER A 166 10.90 16.65 -13.53
C SER A 166 10.47 18.11 -13.33
N PHE A 167 11.28 18.91 -12.63
CA PHE A 167 11.03 20.33 -12.45
C PHE A 167 10.90 21.09 -13.76
N GLN A 168 11.80 20.84 -14.73
CA GLN A 168 11.77 21.51 -16.03
C GLN A 168 10.51 21.15 -16.83
N TYR A 169 10.10 19.89 -16.81
CA TYR A 169 8.87 19.44 -17.47
C TYR A 169 7.63 20.11 -16.86
N TYR A 170 7.45 20.08 -15.54
CA TYR A 170 6.31 20.77 -14.91
C TYR A 170 6.33 22.29 -15.17
N LYS A 171 7.50 22.90 -15.11
CA LYS A 171 7.64 24.32 -15.44
C LYS A 171 7.17 24.62 -16.86
N LYS A 172 7.53 23.76 -17.82
CA LYS A 172 7.09 23.93 -19.22
C LYS A 172 5.58 23.70 -19.37
N GLY A 173 5.00 22.71 -18.67
CA GLY A 173 3.56 22.52 -18.61
C GLY A 173 2.82 23.75 -18.07
N VAL A 174 3.35 24.39 -17.02
CA VAL A 174 2.80 25.67 -16.51
C VAL A 174 2.86 26.78 -17.55
N GLU A 175 3.96 26.89 -18.31
CA GLU A 175 4.09 27.88 -19.41
C GLU A 175 3.04 27.67 -20.51
N LEU A 176 2.62 26.43 -20.74
CA LEU A 176 1.57 26.03 -21.68
C LEU A 176 0.14 26.11 -21.07
N GLY A 177 0.03 26.59 -19.83
CA GLY A 177 -1.26 26.80 -19.19
C GLY A 177 -1.86 25.55 -18.51
N ASP A 178 -1.07 24.50 -18.30
CA ASP A 178 -1.55 23.31 -17.58
C ASP A 178 -1.60 23.54 -16.06
N TYR A 179 -2.78 23.37 -15.48
CA TYR A 179 -3.02 23.59 -14.06
C TYR A 179 -2.63 22.39 -13.18
N THR A 180 -2.53 21.19 -13.74
CA THR A 180 -1.98 20.02 -13.03
C THR A 180 -0.49 20.24 -12.78
N SER A 181 0.24 20.70 -13.78
CA SER A 181 1.65 21.10 -13.66
C SER A 181 1.87 22.17 -12.57
N LYS A 182 0.91 23.10 -12.36
CA LYS A 182 0.99 24.08 -11.26
C LYS A 182 0.99 23.41 -9.90
N LEU A 183 0.11 22.44 -9.66
CA LEU A 183 0.03 21.69 -8.41
C LEU A 183 1.32 20.91 -8.13
N LEU A 184 1.86 20.28 -9.15
CA LEU A 184 3.09 19.50 -9.04
C LEU A 184 4.30 20.43 -8.82
N LEU A 185 4.38 21.54 -9.55
CA LEU A 185 5.44 22.52 -9.40
C LEU A 185 5.41 23.21 -8.02
N SER A 186 4.22 23.43 -7.44
CA SER A 186 4.08 23.97 -6.10
C SER A 186 4.79 23.10 -5.05
N THR A 187 4.75 21.77 -5.21
CA THR A 187 5.44 20.83 -4.35
C THR A 187 6.97 21.05 -4.35
N PHE A 188 7.56 21.38 -5.48
CA PHE A 188 8.99 21.68 -5.59
C PHE A 188 9.37 22.92 -4.79
N TYR A 189 8.61 24.01 -4.94
CA TYR A 189 8.84 25.23 -4.16
C TYR A 189 8.54 25.05 -2.67
N ALA A 190 7.47 24.32 -2.34
CA ALA A 190 7.10 24.07 -0.94
C ALA A 190 8.14 23.24 -0.17
N LYS A 191 8.72 22.23 -0.83
CA LYS A 191 9.74 21.35 -0.22
C LYS A 191 11.17 21.84 -0.43
N GLY A 192 11.41 22.78 -1.36
CA GLY A 192 12.76 23.19 -1.75
C GLY A 192 13.50 22.09 -2.51
N LEU A 193 12.83 21.42 -3.45
CA LEU A 193 13.42 20.38 -4.29
C LEU A 193 14.05 21.06 -5.51
N VAL A 194 15.35 20.86 -5.72
CA VAL A 194 16.18 21.45 -6.80
C VAL A 194 16.12 22.98 -6.93
N VAL A 195 15.26 23.65 -6.20
CA VAL A 195 15.11 25.10 -6.11
C VAL A 195 15.09 25.53 -4.65
N GLU A 196 15.38 26.80 -4.37
CA GLU A 196 15.20 27.34 -3.04
C GLU A 196 13.73 27.23 -2.60
N LYS A 197 13.53 26.90 -1.33
CA LYS A 197 12.20 26.81 -0.75
C LYS A 197 11.51 28.17 -0.78
N ASP A 198 10.36 28.23 -1.46
CA ASP A 198 9.55 29.43 -1.63
C ASP A 198 8.07 29.10 -1.39
N LEU A 199 7.62 29.34 -0.15
CA LEU A 199 6.25 29.04 0.25
C LEU A 199 5.22 30.01 -0.32
N GLU A 200 5.61 31.26 -0.65
CA GLU A 200 4.70 32.23 -1.27
C GLU A 200 4.40 31.79 -2.70
N LYS A 201 5.45 31.48 -3.46
CA LYS A 201 5.29 31.01 -4.84
C LYS A 201 4.53 29.68 -4.91
N ALA A 202 4.80 28.75 -4.00
CA ALA A 202 4.04 27.51 -3.91
C ALA A 202 2.57 27.79 -3.64
N LYS A 203 2.27 28.69 -2.69
CA LYS A 203 0.92 29.11 -2.35
C LYS A 203 0.18 29.74 -3.53
N ASP A 204 0.86 30.60 -4.29
CA ASP A 204 0.26 31.26 -5.46
C ASP A 204 -0.12 30.24 -6.54
N LEU A 205 0.79 29.27 -6.82
CA LEU A 205 0.51 28.18 -7.74
C LEU A 205 -0.67 27.31 -7.32
N ASP A 206 -0.72 26.95 -6.02
CA ASP A 206 -1.83 26.18 -5.44
C ASP A 206 -3.15 26.95 -5.56
N GLN A 207 -3.14 28.25 -5.25
CA GLN A 207 -4.35 29.08 -5.30
C GLN A 207 -4.86 29.22 -6.74
N GLU A 208 -3.97 29.50 -7.72
CA GLU A 208 -4.36 29.61 -9.12
C GLU A 208 -4.95 28.32 -9.67
N ALA A 209 -4.38 27.16 -9.29
CA ALA A 209 -4.91 25.87 -9.73
C ALA A 209 -6.25 25.55 -9.07
N TYR A 210 -6.38 25.82 -7.76
CA TYR A 210 -7.64 25.64 -7.05
C TYR A 210 -8.75 26.51 -7.64
N ASP A 211 -8.49 27.79 -7.84
CA ASP A 211 -9.49 28.75 -8.35
C ASP A 211 -9.96 28.33 -9.76
N PHE A 212 -9.05 27.90 -10.62
CA PHE A 212 -9.39 27.40 -11.95
C PHE A 212 -10.31 26.16 -11.88
N TYR A 213 -9.92 25.15 -11.12
CA TYR A 213 -10.73 23.92 -11.02
C TYR A 213 -12.07 24.20 -10.33
N TYR A 214 -12.09 25.09 -9.33
CA TYR A 214 -13.32 25.46 -8.66
C TYR A 214 -14.29 26.20 -9.60
N GLU A 215 -13.79 27.16 -10.36
CA GLU A 215 -14.60 27.88 -11.36
C GLU A 215 -15.17 26.91 -12.39
N LYS A 216 -14.34 26.09 -13.01
CA LYS A 216 -14.77 25.10 -14.00
C LYS A 216 -15.78 24.10 -13.45
N ALA A 217 -15.57 23.61 -12.23
CA ALA A 217 -16.45 22.65 -11.60
C ALA A 217 -17.83 23.21 -11.25
N VAL A 218 -17.89 24.52 -10.89
CA VAL A 218 -19.13 25.16 -10.44
C VAL A 218 -19.88 25.81 -11.60
N THR A 219 -19.18 26.50 -12.52
CA THR A 219 -19.82 27.29 -13.58
C THR A 219 -20.09 26.47 -14.83
N GLU A 220 -19.24 25.51 -15.15
CA GLU A 220 -19.33 24.71 -16.38
C GLU A 220 -19.79 23.27 -16.09
N ASP A 221 -20.01 22.92 -14.81
CA ASP A 221 -20.31 21.54 -14.37
C ASP A 221 -19.29 20.50 -14.91
N ASN A 222 -18.04 20.95 -15.10
CA ASN A 222 -16.97 20.16 -15.71
C ASN A 222 -16.58 18.98 -14.83
N SER A 223 -16.75 17.76 -15.31
CA SER A 223 -16.54 16.53 -14.55
C SER A 223 -15.07 16.31 -14.17
N GLU A 224 -14.13 16.66 -15.02
CA GLU A 224 -12.71 16.55 -14.71
C GLU A 224 -12.32 17.53 -13.59
N ALA A 225 -12.75 18.79 -13.69
CA ALA A 225 -12.50 19.78 -12.63
C ALA A 225 -13.10 19.35 -11.29
N GLN A 226 -14.31 18.76 -11.29
CA GLN A 226 -14.93 18.17 -10.10
C GLN A 226 -14.08 17.02 -9.53
N PHE A 227 -13.53 16.16 -10.37
CA PHE A 227 -12.61 15.10 -9.96
C PHE A 227 -11.34 15.67 -9.32
N ARG A 228 -10.72 16.70 -9.95
CA ARG A 228 -9.54 17.37 -9.40
C ARG A 228 -9.82 18.02 -8.04
N LEU A 229 -10.99 18.62 -7.84
CA LEU A 229 -11.41 19.11 -6.52
C LEU A 229 -11.56 17.97 -5.50
N GLY A 230 -12.09 16.84 -5.92
CA GLY A 230 -12.13 15.64 -5.10
C GLY A 230 -10.74 15.24 -4.60
N ASN A 231 -9.75 15.21 -5.49
CA ASN A 231 -8.35 14.94 -5.14
C ASN A 231 -7.79 16.00 -4.17
N ILE A 232 -8.06 17.28 -4.42
CA ILE A 232 -7.61 18.39 -3.56
C ILE A 232 -8.16 18.24 -2.14
N TYR A 233 -9.44 18.00 -1.96
CA TYR A 233 -10.01 17.80 -0.61
C TYR A 233 -9.55 16.50 0.02
N PHE A 234 -9.27 15.48 -0.77
CA PHE A 234 -8.74 14.22 -0.27
C PHE A 234 -7.32 14.37 0.29
N SER A 235 -6.43 15.03 -0.45
CA SER A 235 -5.03 15.22 -0.06
C SER A 235 -4.82 16.43 0.85
N GLY A 236 -5.69 17.45 0.72
CA GLY A 236 -5.56 18.76 1.35
C GLY A 236 -4.52 19.64 0.66
N MET A 237 -4.71 20.95 0.77
CA MET A 237 -3.77 21.97 0.30
C MET A 237 -3.50 22.98 1.42
N PRO A 238 -2.66 22.63 2.40
CA PRO A 238 -2.49 23.41 3.63
C PRO A 238 -1.92 24.83 3.40
N LEU A 239 -1.20 25.06 2.31
CA LEU A 239 -0.65 26.38 1.99
C LEU A 239 -1.73 27.42 1.71
N ILE A 240 -2.87 27.01 1.16
CA ILE A 240 -4.03 27.86 0.92
C ILE A 240 -5.16 27.63 1.95
N GLY A 241 -4.87 26.91 3.03
CA GLY A 241 -5.80 26.70 4.14
C GLY A 241 -6.84 25.60 3.92
N ILE A 242 -6.72 24.79 2.87
CA ILE A 242 -7.59 23.66 2.62
C ILE A 242 -7.02 22.43 3.35
N ASN A 243 -7.70 22.00 4.40
CA ASN A 243 -7.37 20.78 5.13
C ASN A 243 -7.96 19.56 4.41
N LYS A 244 -7.40 18.37 4.68
CA LYS A 244 -7.99 17.10 4.25
C LYS A 244 -9.42 17.00 4.74
N ASP A 245 -10.35 16.79 3.82
CA ASP A 245 -11.77 16.60 4.09
C ASP A 245 -12.33 15.51 3.18
N TYR A 246 -12.33 14.29 3.68
CA TYR A 246 -12.80 13.14 2.93
C TYR A 246 -14.30 13.19 2.61
N THR A 247 -15.09 13.92 3.39
CA THR A 247 -16.52 14.11 3.12
C THR A 247 -16.71 15.01 1.91
N GLN A 248 -16.00 16.15 1.85
CA GLN A 248 -16.02 17.01 0.67
C GLN A 248 -15.41 16.32 -0.56
N ALA A 249 -14.33 15.55 -0.38
CA ALA A 249 -13.77 14.74 -1.46
C ALA A 249 -14.82 13.78 -2.05
N ALA A 250 -15.54 13.07 -1.19
CA ALA A 250 -16.61 12.18 -1.63
C ALA A 250 -17.74 12.92 -2.36
N GLU A 251 -18.14 14.10 -1.89
CA GLU A 251 -19.17 14.93 -2.56
C GLU A 251 -18.73 15.35 -3.98
N TRP A 252 -17.48 15.78 -4.13
CA TRP A 252 -16.96 16.17 -5.45
C TRP A 252 -16.77 14.99 -6.38
N TYR A 253 -16.22 13.86 -5.89
CA TYR A 253 -16.15 12.64 -6.69
C TYR A 253 -17.54 12.15 -7.10
N GLU A 254 -18.54 12.21 -6.20
CA GLU A 254 -19.89 11.78 -6.54
C GLU A 254 -20.54 12.68 -7.60
N LYS A 255 -20.28 13.99 -7.59
CA LYS A 255 -20.73 14.91 -8.67
C LYS A 255 -20.07 14.54 -9.99
N SER A 256 -18.76 14.43 -10.03
CA SER A 256 -17.99 14.03 -11.19
C SER A 256 -18.43 12.66 -11.73
N ALA A 257 -18.63 11.70 -10.84
CA ALA A 257 -19.10 10.35 -11.19
C ALA A 257 -20.50 10.35 -11.81
N LYS A 258 -21.43 11.20 -11.32
CA LYS A 258 -22.77 11.39 -11.91
C LYS A 258 -22.70 11.98 -13.30
N ASN A 259 -21.72 12.84 -13.55
CA ASN A 259 -21.43 13.41 -14.88
C ASN A 259 -20.67 12.42 -15.78
N GLY A 260 -20.47 11.20 -15.31
CA GLY A 260 -19.95 10.09 -16.10
C GLY A 260 -18.42 10.03 -16.19
N PHE A 261 -17.68 10.72 -15.32
CA PHE A 261 -16.23 10.61 -15.27
C PHE A 261 -15.83 9.30 -14.58
N ASP A 262 -15.24 8.38 -15.32
CA ASP A 262 -14.99 6.99 -14.90
C ASP A 262 -13.96 6.88 -13.76
N HIS A 263 -12.91 7.70 -13.75
CA HIS A 263 -11.97 7.78 -12.64
C HIS A 263 -12.67 8.19 -11.33
N ALA A 264 -13.59 9.17 -11.41
CA ALA A 264 -14.36 9.57 -10.24
C ALA A 264 -15.33 8.47 -9.79
N GLN A 265 -15.93 7.72 -10.74
CA GLN A 265 -16.76 6.56 -10.42
C GLN A 265 -15.95 5.49 -9.68
N ASN A 266 -14.73 5.20 -10.13
CA ASN A 266 -13.85 4.27 -9.42
C ASN A 266 -13.47 4.80 -8.02
N ASN A 267 -13.07 6.07 -7.91
CA ASN A 267 -12.65 6.64 -6.63
C ASN A 267 -13.79 6.72 -5.61
N ILE A 268 -15.00 7.14 -6.02
CA ILE A 268 -16.15 7.13 -5.08
C ILE A 268 -16.54 5.69 -4.71
N GLY A 269 -16.35 4.72 -5.62
CA GLY A 269 -16.45 3.30 -5.34
C GLY A 269 -15.48 2.90 -4.21
N ASN A 270 -14.21 3.30 -4.30
CA ASN A 270 -13.20 3.09 -3.26
C ASN A 270 -13.62 3.71 -1.92
N LEU A 271 -14.12 4.96 -1.92
CA LEU A 271 -14.57 5.60 -0.69
C LEU A 271 -15.72 4.85 -0.01
N TYR A 272 -16.71 4.37 -0.78
CA TYR A 272 -17.78 3.52 -0.23
C TYR A 272 -17.30 2.14 0.21
N ALA A 273 -16.33 1.55 -0.49
CA ALA A 273 -15.75 0.26 -0.14
C ALA A 273 -15.08 0.27 1.23
N PHE A 274 -14.41 1.37 1.55
CA PHE A 274 -13.61 1.51 2.77
C PHE A 274 -14.24 2.39 3.86
N GLY A 275 -15.34 3.07 3.55
CA GLY A 275 -16.00 3.96 4.50
C GLY A 275 -15.25 5.27 4.76
N ILE A 276 -14.54 5.81 3.76
CA ILE A 276 -13.73 7.01 3.89
C ILE A 276 -14.54 8.23 3.50
N GLY A 277 -14.76 9.14 4.45
CA GLY A 277 -15.60 10.33 4.25
C GLY A 277 -17.09 10.03 4.05
N VAL A 278 -17.44 8.75 3.90
CA VAL A 278 -18.81 8.22 3.74
C VAL A 278 -18.94 6.94 4.56
N GLY A 279 -20.17 6.55 4.90
CA GLY A 279 -20.39 5.25 5.54
C GLY A 279 -20.04 4.10 4.60
N GLN A 280 -19.32 3.07 5.10
CA GLN A 280 -18.99 1.89 4.30
C GLN A 280 -20.25 1.26 3.70
N ASN A 281 -20.22 1.01 2.40
CA ASN A 281 -21.36 0.42 1.68
C ASN A 281 -20.89 -0.31 0.41
N TYR A 282 -20.78 -1.62 0.50
CA TYR A 282 -20.34 -2.46 -0.63
C TYR A 282 -21.29 -2.46 -1.82
N GLU A 283 -22.62 -2.27 -1.61
CA GLU A 283 -23.57 -2.20 -2.71
C GLU A 283 -23.37 -0.94 -3.55
N LYS A 284 -23.13 0.22 -2.88
CA LYS A 284 -22.83 1.48 -3.57
C LYS A 284 -21.45 1.41 -4.24
N ALA A 285 -20.44 0.81 -3.58
CA ALA A 285 -19.13 0.61 -4.17
C ALA A 285 -19.25 -0.22 -5.45
N PHE A 286 -19.95 -1.35 -5.40
CA PHE A 286 -20.18 -2.19 -6.57
C PHE A 286 -20.92 -1.45 -7.70
N TYR A 287 -21.93 -0.65 -7.35
CA TYR A 287 -22.66 0.16 -8.33
C TYR A 287 -21.69 1.11 -9.08
N TRP A 288 -20.89 1.87 -8.35
CA TRP A 288 -19.99 2.84 -8.97
C TRP A 288 -18.85 2.18 -9.75
N TYR A 289 -18.27 1.10 -9.25
CA TYR A 289 -17.28 0.30 -10.01
C TYR A 289 -17.92 -0.26 -11.30
N SER A 290 -19.18 -0.70 -11.25
CA SER A 290 -19.86 -1.22 -12.44
C SER A 290 -20.05 -0.12 -13.49
N GLN A 291 -20.40 1.10 -13.06
CA GLN A 291 -20.52 2.24 -13.98
C GLN A 291 -19.18 2.58 -14.65
N ALA A 292 -18.09 2.59 -13.88
CA ALA A 292 -16.73 2.81 -14.43
C ALA A 292 -16.31 1.65 -15.35
N ALA A 293 -16.62 0.40 -14.97
CA ALA A 293 -16.32 -0.78 -15.76
C ALA A 293 -17.07 -0.82 -17.12
N GLU A 294 -18.32 -0.33 -17.16
CA GLU A 294 -19.08 -0.13 -18.42
C GLU A 294 -18.38 0.85 -19.35
N ARG A 295 -17.62 1.80 -18.79
CA ARG A 295 -16.79 2.77 -19.51
C ARG A 295 -15.34 2.28 -19.72
N MET A 296 -15.11 0.98 -19.62
CA MET A 296 -13.81 0.33 -19.87
C MET A 296 -12.70 0.73 -18.90
N HIS A 297 -13.02 1.30 -17.72
CA HIS A 297 -12.03 1.57 -16.70
C HIS A 297 -11.46 0.26 -16.14
N LEU A 298 -10.20 -0.03 -16.42
CA LEU A 298 -9.60 -1.36 -16.21
C LEU A 298 -9.53 -1.76 -14.74
N GLU A 299 -9.15 -0.82 -13.86
CA GLU A 299 -9.14 -1.05 -12.41
C GLU A 299 -10.55 -1.33 -11.90
N ALA A 300 -11.54 -0.56 -12.35
CA ALA A 300 -12.92 -0.79 -11.95
C ALA A 300 -13.46 -2.14 -12.43
N MET A 301 -13.04 -2.62 -13.61
CA MET A 301 -13.36 -3.99 -14.04
C MET A 301 -12.79 -5.03 -13.10
N SER A 302 -11.53 -4.85 -12.65
CA SER A 302 -10.89 -5.71 -11.66
C SER A 302 -11.62 -5.65 -10.33
N ASN A 303 -12.02 -4.46 -9.87
CA ASN A 303 -12.81 -4.28 -8.66
C ASN A 303 -14.16 -5.00 -8.75
N VAL A 304 -14.90 -4.85 -9.86
CA VAL A 304 -16.16 -5.59 -10.10
C VAL A 304 -15.94 -7.09 -10.05
N ALA A 305 -14.86 -7.59 -10.68
CA ALA A 305 -14.51 -9.00 -10.64
C ALA A 305 -14.26 -9.49 -9.21
N ASN A 306 -13.49 -8.75 -8.41
CA ASN A 306 -13.22 -9.04 -7.01
C ASN A 306 -14.51 -9.05 -6.16
N TYR A 307 -15.45 -8.13 -6.44
CA TYR A 307 -16.73 -8.07 -5.74
C TYR A 307 -17.59 -9.28 -6.05
N TYR A 308 -17.63 -9.74 -7.31
CA TYR A 308 -18.27 -11.01 -7.66
C TYR A 308 -17.59 -12.22 -7.02
N TYR A 309 -16.25 -12.23 -6.99
CA TYR A 309 -15.46 -13.30 -6.36
C TYR A 309 -15.76 -13.43 -4.87
N LEU A 310 -15.79 -12.30 -4.14
CA LEU A 310 -15.98 -12.25 -2.70
C LEU A 310 -17.47 -12.22 -2.26
N GLY A 311 -18.40 -11.94 -3.19
CA GLY A 311 -19.80 -11.71 -2.85
C GLY A 311 -20.04 -10.44 -2.04
N ARG A 312 -19.23 -9.40 -2.22
CA ARG A 312 -19.36 -8.11 -1.51
C ARG A 312 -20.31 -7.20 -2.25
N GLY A 313 -21.42 -6.77 -1.60
CA GLY A 313 -22.42 -5.88 -2.22
C GLY A 313 -23.17 -6.48 -3.41
N VAL A 314 -22.86 -7.70 -3.80
CA VAL A 314 -23.46 -8.48 -4.88
C VAL A 314 -23.42 -9.96 -4.53
N LYS A 315 -24.31 -10.76 -5.10
CA LYS A 315 -24.25 -12.21 -4.94
C LYS A 315 -22.96 -12.76 -5.55
N GLN A 316 -22.25 -13.60 -4.80
CA GLN A 316 -21.05 -14.28 -5.28
C GLN A 316 -21.31 -15.02 -6.60
N ASP A 317 -20.41 -14.81 -7.56
CA ASP A 317 -20.55 -15.38 -8.92
C ASP A 317 -19.15 -15.50 -9.54
N TYR A 318 -18.53 -16.67 -9.42
CA TYR A 318 -17.18 -16.92 -9.93
C TYR A 318 -17.09 -16.82 -11.46
N ASP A 319 -18.15 -17.20 -12.19
CA ASP A 319 -18.14 -17.12 -13.66
C ASP A 319 -18.05 -15.66 -14.11
N LYS A 320 -18.78 -14.76 -13.44
CA LYS A 320 -18.70 -13.32 -13.72
C LYS A 320 -17.36 -12.74 -13.29
N ALA A 321 -16.81 -13.15 -12.14
CA ALA A 321 -15.50 -12.72 -11.70
C ALA A 321 -14.43 -13.04 -12.75
N VAL A 322 -14.40 -14.27 -13.23
CA VAL A 322 -13.49 -14.71 -14.30
C VAL A 322 -13.74 -13.95 -15.61
N ALA A 323 -14.99 -13.69 -15.96
CA ALA A 323 -15.32 -12.96 -17.19
C ALA A 323 -14.79 -11.51 -17.14
N TYR A 324 -15.00 -10.80 -16.03
CA TYR A 324 -14.49 -9.44 -15.86
C TYR A 324 -12.96 -9.37 -15.78
N HIS A 325 -12.32 -10.25 -15.01
CA HIS A 325 -10.84 -10.35 -15.01
C HIS A 325 -10.31 -10.70 -16.41
N THR A 326 -10.97 -11.62 -17.12
CA THR A 326 -10.57 -11.97 -18.50
C THR A 326 -10.70 -10.77 -19.44
N LYS A 327 -11.76 -9.98 -19.30
CA LYS A 327 -11.95 -8.77 -20.09
C LYS A 327 -10.84 -7.75 -19.81
N ALA A 328 -10.57 -7.43 -18.55
CA ALA A 328 -9.52 -6.49 -18.16
C ALA A 328 -8.12 -7.01 -18.56
N ALA A 329 -7.85 -8.29 -18.35
CA ALA A 329 -6.58 -8.94 -18.71
C ALA A 329 -6.32 -8.94 -20.22
N ASN A 330 -7.35 -9.16 -21.04
CA ASN A 330 -7.25 -9.07 -22.49
C ASN A 330 -7.00 -7.64 -22.98
N LEU A 331 -7.46 -6.65 -22.22
CA LEU A 331 -7.18 -5.23 -22.46
C LEU A 331 -5.80 -4.79 -21.93
N GLY A 332 -5.01 -5.74 -21.41
CA GLY A 332 -3.64 -5.49 -20.98
C GLY A 332 -3.48 -5.18 -19.49
N TYR A 333 -4.54 -5.14 -18.68
CA TYR A 333 -4.46 -4.79 -17.26
C TYR A 333 -3.65 -5.84 -16.47
N PRO A 334 -2.45 -5.47 -15.98
CA PRO A 334 -1.50 -6.45 -15.45
C PRO A 334 -2.00 -7.17 -14.20
N ASN A 335 -2.66 -6.44 -13.28
CA ASN A 335 -3.23 -7.03 -12.07
C ASN A 335 -4.28 -8.11 -12.39
N SER A 336 -5.20 -7.87 -13.35
CA SER A 336 -6.15 -8.91 -13.76
C SER A 336 -5.51 -10.09 -14.47
N GLN A 337 -4.39 -9.89 -15.16
CA GLN A 337 -3.60 -10.98 -15.74
C GLN A 337 -2.98 -11.85 -14.65
N GLU A 338 -2.46 -11.23 -13.59
CA GLU A 338 -1.94 -11.93 -12.41
C GLU A 338 -3.03 -12.73 -11.72
N VAL A 339 -4.16 -12.07 -11.35
CA VAL A 339 -5.28 -12.73 -10.67
C VAL A 339 -5.80 -13.94 -11.45
N LEU A 340 -5.94 -13.82 -12.79
CA LEU A 340 -6.28 -14.97 -13.61
C LEU A 340 -5.22 -16.08 -13.58
N GLY A 341 -3.95 -15.70 -13.57
CA GLY A 341 -2.85 -16.62 -13.39
C GLY A 341 -3.00 -17.43 -12.10
N GLU A 342 -3.28 -16.76 -11.00
CA GLU A 342 -3.51 -17.40 -9.71
C GLU A 342 -4.78 -18.24 -9.68
N MET A 343 -5.89 -17.75 -10.22
CA MET A 343 -7.14 -18.50 -10.31
C MET A 343 -6.95 -19.83 -11.05
N TYR A 344 -6.23 -19.80 -12.19
CA TYR A 344 -5.89 -21.04 -12.92
C TYR A 344 -4.85 -21.89 -12.19
N MET A 345 -3.98 -21.31 -11.37
CA MET A 345 -3.01 -22.03 -10.56
C MET A 345 -3.69 -22.84 -9.44
N LYS A 346 -4.64 -22.19 -8.75
CA LYS A 346 -5.35 -22.75 -7.58
C LYS A 346 -6.59 -23.57 -7.98
N GLY A 347 -7.20 -23.28 -9.12
CA GLY A 347 -8.49 -23.83 -9.53
C GLY A 347 -9.67 -23.07 -8.89
N ASP A 348 -9.46 -21.81 -8.52
CA ASP A 348 -10.46 -20.97 -7.88
C ASP A 348 -11.43 -20.38 -8.91
N GLY A 349 -12.69 -20.84 -8.90
CA GLY A 349 -13.72 -20.43 -9.85
C GLY A 349 -13.50 -20.88 -11.29
N VAL A 350 -12.41 -21.59 -11.55
CA VAL A 350 -12.06 -22.17 -12.87
C VAL A 350 -11.46 -23.55 -12.67
N GLU A 351 -11.48 -24.38 -13.72
CA GLU A 351 -10.71 -25.63 -13.69
C GLU A 351 -9.22 -25.33 -13.63
N GLN A 352 -8.50 -25.97 -12.69
CA GLN A 352 -7.05 -25.80 -12.52
C GLN A 352 -6.32 -26.08 -13.84
N ASN A 353 -5.47 -25.14 -14.26
CA ASN A 353 -4.72 -25.25 -15.51
C ASN A 353 -3.40 -24.50 -15.46
N TYR A 354 -2.34 -25.17 -15.11
CA TYR A 354 -1.00 -24.59 -14.97
C TYR A 354 -0.46 -23.94 -16.26
N THR A 355 -0.83 -24.46 -17.44
CA THR A 355 -0.39 -23.87 -18.72
C THR A 355 -1.03 -22.51 -18.95
N LYS A 356 -2.34 -22.37 -18.68
CA LYS A 356 -3.02 -21.06 -18.73
C LYS A 356 -2.50 -20.14 -17.65
N ALA A 357 -2.31 -20.65 -16.42
CA ALA A 357 -1.72 -19.89 -15.32
C ALA A 357 -0.39 -19.26 -15.70
N ALA A 358 0.56 -20.09 -16.14
CA ALA A 358 1.88 -19.62 -16.57
C ALA A 358 1.82 -18.62 -17.74
N SER A 359 0.88 -18.82 -18.68
CA SER A 359 0.70 -17.89 -19.80
C SER A 359 0.22 -16.51 -19.34
N TRP A 360 -0.72 -16.43 -18.37
CA TRP A 360 -1.22 -15.18 -17.84
C TRP A 360 -0.19 -14.48 -16.94
N LEU A 361 0.46 -15.23 -16.02
CA LEU A 361 1.55 -14.72 -15.18
C LEU A 361 2.71 -14.16 -16.02
N LYS A 362 3.03 -14.82 -17.14
CA LYS A 362 4.05 -14.35 -18.06
C LYS A 362 3.69 -12.99 -18.66
N LYS A 363 2.45 -12.83 -19.15
CA LYS A 363 1.98 -11.56 -19.68
C LYS A 363 2.00 -10.46 -18.61
N SER A 364 1.53 -10.78 -17.42
CA SER A 364 1.49 -9.86 -16.30
C SER A 364 2.90 -9.37 -15.90
N CYS A 365 3.86 -10.29 -15.74
CA CYS A 365 5.26 -9.95 -15.44
C CYS A 365 5.95 -9.19 -16.58
N GLU A 366 5.61 -9.48 -17.87
CA GLU A 366 6.07 -8.73 -19.03
C GLU A 366 5.48 -7.32 -19.09
N ASN A 367 4.26 -7.13 -18.57
CA ASN A 367 3.56 -5.85 -18.48
C ASN A 367 3.85 -5.09 -17.17
N GLY A 368 4.90 -5.47 -16.44
CA GLY A 368 5.40 -4.72 -15.31
C GLY A 368 4.78 -5.06 -13.96
N GLU A 369 3.85 -6.03 -13.86
CA GLU A 369 3.33 -6.44 -12.56
C GLU A 369 4.39 -7.24 -11.79
N ARG A 370 4.89 -6.66 -10.71
CA ARG A 370 6.00 -7.23 -9.93
C ARG A 370 5.60 -8.52 -9.21
N SER A 371 4.38 -8.60 -8.69
CA SER A 371 3.84 -9.74 -7.95
C SER A 371 3.66 -10.98 -8.83
N ALA A 372 3.53 -10.82 -10.15
CA ALA A 372 3.44 -11.93 -11.08
C ALA A 372 4.79 -12.66 -11.33
N CYS A 373 5.92 -11.97 -11.08
CA CYS A 373 7.24 -12.53 -11.38
C CYS A 373 7.61 -13.71 -10.46
N GLY A 374 7.25 -13.63 -9.17
CA GLY A 374 7.46 -14.70 -8.19
C GLY A 374 6.72 -16.00 -8.56
N PRO A 375 5.38 -15.96 -8.70
CA PRO A 375 4.59 -17.14 -9.14
C PRO A 375 5.01 -17.70 -10.49
N LEU A 376 5.40 -16.85 -11.46
CA LEU A 376 5.95 -17.32 -12.74
C LEU A 376 7.28 -18.03 -12.55
N GLY A 377 8.15 -17.53 -11.68
CA GLY A 377 9.40 -18.18 -11.28
C GLY A 377 9.14 -19.57 -10.70
N ASP A 378 8.13 -19.71 -9.85
CA ASP A 378 7.69 -21.00 -9.31
C ASP A 378 7.19 -21.95 -10.41
N CYS A 379 6.48 -21.46 -11.43
CA CYS A 379 6.10 -22.26 -12.59
C CYS A 379 7.33 -22.86 -13.30
N TYR A 380 8.38 -22.07 -13.53
CA TYR A 380 9.62 -22.56 -14.13
C TYR A 380 10.40 -23.47 -13.18
N ARG A 381 10.46 -23.17 -11.88
CA ARG A 381 11.18 -23.99 -10.91
C ARG A 381 10.56 -25.39 -10.75
N LYS A 382 9.24 -25.44 -10.62
CA LYS A 382 8.47 -26.66 -10.34
C LYS A 382 7.97 -27.38 -11.61
N GLY A 383 8.13 -26.80 -12.80
CA GLY A 383 7.59 -27.36 -14.04
C GLY A 383 6.08 -27.32 -14.14
N LEU A 384 5.44 -26.27 -13.58
CA LEU A 384 3.98 -26.11 -13.58
C LEU A 384 3.51 -25.44 -14.89
N GLY A 385 3.04 -26.25 -15.83
CA GLY A 385 2.56 -25.78 -17.14
C GLY A 385 3.64 -25.31 -18.10
N LEU A 386 4.90 -25.35 -17.70
CA LEU A 386 6.11 -25.02 -18.47
C LEU A 386 7.19 -26.07 -18.21
N ASP A 387 8.18 -26.16 -19.10
CA ASP A 387 9.36 -26.97 -18.84
C ASP A 387 10.16 -26.38 -17.67
N THR A 388 10.72 -27.26 -16.84
CA THR A 388 11.55 -26.84 -15.69
C THR A 388 12.80 -26.11 -16.17
N ASP A 389 12.96 -24.86 -15.68
CA ASP A 389 14.13 -24.02 -15.93
C ASP A 389 14.47 -23.19 -14.68
N VAL A 390 15.34 -23.75 -13.84
CA VAL A 390 15.73 -23.10 -12.57
C VAL A 390 16.55 -21.82 -12.77
N LYS A 391 17.24 -21.66 -13.92
CA LYS A 391 17.96 -20.41 -14.22
C LYS A 391 17.00 -19.29 -14.53
N LYS A 392 15.99 -19.59 -15.34
CA LYS A 392 14.95 -18.62 -15.67
C LYS A 392 14.10 -18.27 -14.44
N ALA A 393 13.82 -19.24 -13.56
CA ALA A 393 13.18 -18.99 -12.29
C ALA A 393 13.99 -17.97 -11.45
N PHE A 394 15.30 -18.20 -11.32
CA PHE A 394 16.20 -17.29 -10.61
C PHE A 394 16.20 -15.86 -11.20
N GLU A 395 16.23 -15.72 -12.53
CA GLU A 395 16.17 -14.43 -13.21
C GLU A 395 14.85 -13.70 -12.94
N LEU A 396 13.72 -14.42 -12.91
CA LEU A 396 12.41 -13.89 -12.59
C LEU A 396 12.30 -13.46 -11.13
N TYR A 397 12.78 -14.28 -10.19
CA TYR A 397 12.84 -13.89 -8.78
C TYR A 397 13.70 -12.66 -8.58
N ARG A 398 14.84 -12.54 -9.26
CA ARG A 398 15.67 -11.35 -9.21
C ARG A 398 14.93 -10.14 -9.77
N LYS A 399 14.27 -10.27 -10.94
CA LYS A 399 13.49 -9.19 -11.54
C LYS A 399 12.41 -8.70 -10.59
N GLY A 400 11.59 -9.59 -10.01
CA GLY A 400 10.55 -9.23 -9.08
C GLY A 400 11.09 -8.62 -7.78
N ALA A 401 12.20 -9.17 -7.26
CA ALA A 401 12.86 -8.64 -6.05
C ALA A 401 13.43 -7.23 -6.27
N ASP A 402 14.02 -6.95 -7.44
CA ASP A 402 14.51 -5.63 -7.84
C ASP A 402 13.34 -4.62 -7.94
N MET A 403 12.16 -5.08 -8.32
CA MET A 403 10.91 -4.30 -8.33
C MET A 403 10.24 -4.22 -6.94
N GLY A 404 10.81 -4.83 -5.90
CA GLY A 404 10.31 -4.75 -4.52
C GLY A 404 9.29 -5.81 -4.14
N ASP A 405 9.01 -6.82 -4.99
CA ASP A 405 8.06 -7.89 -4.68
C ASP A 405 8.54 -8.80 -3.55
N LEU A 406 7.69 -9.01 -2.55
CA LEU A 406 8.01 -9.77 -1.34
C LEU A 406 8.24 -11.26 -1.63
N GLN A 407 7.35 -11.89 -2.39
CA GLN A 407 7.48 -13.31 -2.76
C GLN A 407 8.77 -13.55 -3.53
N SER A 408 9.08 -12.68 -4.48
CA SER A 408 10.30 -12.75 -5.26
C SER A 408 11.55 -12.56 -4.41
N LYS A 409 11.54 -11.62 -3.44
CA LYS A 409 12.66 -11.44 -2.48
C LYS A 409 12.92 -12.72 -1.69
N VAL A 410 11.87 -13.34 -1.13
CA VAL A 410 11.99 -14.58 -0.34
C VAL A 410 12.45 -15.74 -1.22
N SER A 411 11.89 -15.91 -2.41
CA SER A 411 12.26 -16.97 -3.35
C SER A 411 13.68 -16.79 -3.92
N LEU A 412 14.13 -15.54 -4.11
CA LEU A 412 15.50 -15.22 -4.49
C LEU A 412 16.48 -15.61 -3.40
N ALA A 413 16.18 -15.28 -2.14
CA ALA A 413 17.01 -15.66 -1.00
C ALA A 413 17.09 -17.18 -0.85
N GLU A 414 15.97 -17.88 -0.98
CA GLU A 414 15.95 -19.35 -0.96
C GLU A 414 16.79 -19.95 -2.11
N SER A 415 16.69 -19.38 -3.31
CA SER A 415 17.51 -19.81 -4.46
C SER A 415 19.01 -19.64 -4.21
N LEU A 416 19.41 -18.57 -3.53
CA LEU A 416 20.80 -18.32 -3.13
C LEU A 416 21.28 -19.25 -2.01
N ILE A 417 20.39 -19.72 -1.14
CA ILE A 417 20.68 -20.72 -0.10
C ILE A 417 20.85 -22.11 -0.71
N GLU A 418 19.92 -22.52 -1.56
CA GLU A 418 19.85 -23.88 -2.11
C GLU A 418 20.65 -24.05 -3.41
N GLY A 419 21.10 -22.96 -4.01
CA GLY A 419 21.85 -22.98 -5.28
C GLY A 419 20.97 -23.23 -6.51
N TRP A 420 19.68 -22.87 -6.48
CA TRP A 420 18.78 -23.05 -7.62
C TRP A 420 19.04 -22.01 -8.71
N GLY A 421 19.56 -22.47 -9.84
CA GLY A 421 19.84 -21.62 -11.00
C GLY A 421 21.01 -20.67 -10.83
N THR A 422 21.66 -20.66 -9.66
CA THR A 422 22.80 -19.82 -9.32
C THR A 422 23.79 -20.57 -8.44
N ALA A 423 24.96 -20.00 -8.18
CA ALA A 423 25.86 -20.47 -7.14
C ALA A 423 25.29 -20.07 -5.75
N ILE A 424 25.56 -20.90 -4.74
CA ILE A 424 25.20 -20.60 -3.35
C ILE A 424 25.90 -19.32 -2.90
N ASP A 425 25.11 -18.38 -2.33
CA ASP A 425 25.59 -17.11 -1.77
C ASP A 425 24.80 -16.77 -0.50
N TYR A 426 25.22 -17.37 0.60
CA TYR A 426 24.56 -17.13 1.91
C TYR A 426 24.64 -15.67 2.36
N GLY A 427 25.71 -14.94 1.97
CA GLY A 427 25.86 -13.54 2.34
C GLY A 427 24.79 -12.63 1.73
N LYS A 428 24.52 -12.81 0.42
CA LYS A 428 23.42 -12.08 -0.24
C LYS A 428 22.06 -12.53 0.27
N ALA A 429 21.84 -13.84 0.45
CA ALA A 429 20.60 -14.35 1.01
C ALA A 429 20.31 -13.73 2.38
N TYR A 430 21.33 -13.67 3.25
CA TYR A 430 21.23 -13.01 4.55
C TYR A 430 20.78 -11.54 4.45
N GLN A 431 21.38 -10.76 3.55
CA GLN A 431 21.05 -9.33 3.39
C GLN A 431 19.58 -9.15 2.92
N ILE A 432 19.15 -9.97 1.96
CA ILE A 432 17.77 -9.91 1.46
C ILE A 432 16.78 -10.28 2.56
N LEU A 433 17.00 -11.36 3.29
CA LEU A 433 16.11 -11.81 4.36
C LEU A 433 16.08 -10.82 5.52
N LEU A 434 17.23 -10.23 5.86
CA LEU A 434 17.29 -9.18 6.88
C LEU A 434 16.45 -7.96 6.48
N SER A 435 16.54 -7.52 5.23
CA SER A 435 15.69 -6.44 4.70
C SER A 435 14.20 -6.80 4.81
N VAL A 436 13.80 -8.00 4.39
CA VAL A 436 12.41 -8.46 4.47
C VAL A 436 11.89 -8.45 5.91
N CYS A 437 12.67 -9.00 6.85
CA CYS A 437 12.26 -9.03 8.27
C CYS A 437 12.21 -7.63 8.88
N SER A 438 13.14 -6.73 8.51
CA SER A 438 13.14 -5.33 8.97
C SER A 438 11.96 -4.53 8.39
N ASP A 439 11.59 -4.80 7.15
CA ASP A 439 10.40 -4.20 6.52
C ASP A 439 9.14 -4.65 7.26
N GLU A 440 9.00 -5.94 7.61
CA GLU A 440 7.87 -6.46 8.37
C GLU A 440 7.79 -5.84 9.77
N GLU A 441 8.91 -5.78 10.50
CA GLU A 441 8.97 -5.11 11.81
C GLU A 441 8.54 -3.64 11.68
N SER A 442 8.99 -2.92 10.65
CA SER A 442 8.58 -1.55 10.37
C SER A 442 7.08 -1.45 10.03
N TYR A 443 6.52 -2.41 9.29
CA TYR A 443 5.09 -2.46 8.99
C TYR A 443 4.24 -2.75 10.23
N ARG A 444 4.66 -3.65 11.12
CA ARG A 444 3.99 -3.90 12.41
C ARG A 444 3.99 -2.67 13.29
N GLU A 445 5.08 -1.95 13.32
CA GLU A 445 5.22 -0.69 14.06
C GLU A 445 4.30 0.41 13.52
N ASN A 446 3.94 0.37 12.23
CA ASN A 446 3.07 1.32 11.55
C ASN A 446 1.60 0.86 11.39
N LEU A 447 1.22 -0.24 12.02
CA LEU A 447 -0.09 -0.92 11.87
C LEU A 447 -1.33 -0.07 12.23
N VAL A 448 -1.15 1.14 12.73
CA VAL A 448 -2.26 2.05 13.11
C VAL A 448 -2.74 2.93 11.97
N THR A 449 -2.07 2.96 10.84
CA THR A 449 -2.51 3.74 9.69
C THR A 449 -2.70 2.84 8.47
N MET A 450 -3.96 2.55 8.12
CA MET A 450 -4.29 2.22 6.74
C MET A 450 -3.64 3.28 5.86
N VAL A 451 -2.59 2.90 5.13
CA VAL A 451 -1.90 3.85 4.26
C VAL A 451 -2.72 3.95 2.99
N ILE A 452 -3.47 5.04 2.91
CA ILE A 452 -4.02 5.47 1.63
C ILE A 452 -2.83 5.89 0.79
N ARG A 453 -2.53 5.12 -0.24
CA ARG A 453 -1.57 5.50 -1.26
C ARG A 453 -2.32 6.03 -2.46
N GLU A 454 -1.85 7.12 -2.97
CA GLU A 454 -2.24 7.71 -4.24
C GLU A 454 -1.18 7.27 -5.25
N ASP A 455 -1.59 6.67 -6.37
CA ASP A 455 -0.69 6.48 -7.47
C ASP A 455 -0.45 7.81 -8.21
N GLU A 456 0.48 7.83 -9.12
CA GLU A 456 0.86 8.98 -9.91
C GLU A 456 -0.30 9.60 -10.74
N ASN A 457 -1.40 8.88 -10.91
CA ASN A 457 -2.61 9.33 -11.61
C ASN A 457 -3.72 9.81 -10.68
N GLY A 458 -3.46 9.89 -9.37
CA GLY A 458 -4.46 10.23 -8.37
C GLY A 458 -5.43 9.10 -8.05
N HIS A 459 -5.10 7.86 -8.45
CA HIS A 459 -5.88 6.69 -8.06
C HIS A 459 -5.51 6.30 -6.64
N MET A 460 -6.52 6.20 -5.80
CA MET A 460 -6.34 5.85 -4.41
C MET A 460 -6.56 4.36 -4.22
N PHE A 461 -5.58 3.71 -3.62
CA PHE A 461 -5.73 2.36 -3.16
C PHE A 461 -5.37 2.28 -1.67
N LEU A 462 -6.17 1.53 -0.95
CA LEU A 462 -5.89 1.14 0.42
C LEU A 462 -5.16 -0.19 0.38
N ARG A 463 -3.91 -0.18 0.76
CA ARG A 463 -3.17 -1.39 1.05
C ARG A 463 -3.06 -1.53 2.56
N ASN A 464 -3.52 -2.65 3.10
CA ASN A 464 -3.09 -3.08 4.41
C ASN A 464 -1.60 -3.45 4.27
N PRO A 465 -0.68 -2.82 5.01
CA PRO A 465 0.74 -3.16 4.91
C PRO A 465 1.04 -4.61 5.30
N LEU A 466 0.12 -5.29 6.00
CA LEU A 466 0.17 -6.72 6.29
C LEU A 466 -1.14 -7.35 5.83
N ASP A 467 -1.25 -7.66 4.54
CA ASP A 467 -2.30 -8.57 4.10
C ASP A 467 -2.07 -9.94 4.75
N GLU A 468 -3.15 -10.59 5.20
CA GLU A 468 -3.07 -11.95 5.74
C GLU A 468 -2.37 -12.91 4.76
N GLU A 469 -2.39 -12.59 3.47
CA GLU A 469 -1.71 -13.31 2.39
C GLU A 469 -0.18 -13.17 2.43
N ASP A 470 0.37 -12.08 2.96
CA ASP A 470 1.82 -11.85 3.07
C ASP A 470 2.44 -12.53 4.31
N LEU A 471 1.63 -12.82 5.34
CA LEU A 471 2.12 -13.42 6.59
C LEU A 471 2.90 -14.74 6.38
N PRO A 472 2.48 -15.68 5.50
CA PRO A 472 3.26 -16.89 5.23
C PRO A 472 4.65 -16.62 4.62
N LEU A 473 4.79 -15.55 3.82
CA LEU A 473 6.06 -15.16 3.21
C LEU A 473 7.01 -14.59 4.27
N TYR A 474 6.51 -13.75 5.17
CA TYR A 474 7.29 -13.28 6.31
C TYR A 474 7.68 -14.42 7.24
N ALA A 475 6.76 -15.34 7.54
CA ALA A 475 7.04 -16.53 8.33
C ALA A 475 8.18 -17.36 7.72
N LYS A 476 8.17 -17.53 6.40
CA LYS A 476 9.23 -18.21 5.65
C LYS A 476 10.54 -17.43 5.71
N ALA A 477 10.52 -16.12 5.57
CA ALA A 477 11.71 -15.28 5.66
C ALA A 477 12.39 -15.40 7.03
N TYR A 478 11.62 -15.33 8.13
CA TYR A 478 12.11 -15.55 9.48
C TYR A 478 12.73 -16.93 9.67
N TYR A 479 12.07 -17.97 9.14
CA TYR A 479 12.59 -19.34 9.21
C TYR A 479 13.92 -19.49 8.47
N LEU A 480 14.02 -18.98 7.24
CA LEU A 480 15.25 -19.03 6.46
C LEU A 480 16.38 -18.23 7.10
N LEU A 481 16.09 -17.04 7.64
CA LEU A 481 17.08 -16.22 8.33
C LEU A 481 17.58 -16.93 9.61
N ALA A 482 16.69 -17.58 10.34
CA ALA A 482 17.02 -18.37 11.51
C ALA A 482 17.97 -19.53 11.16
N THR A 483 17.75 -20.21 10.03
CA THR A 483 18.65 -21.30 9.58
C THR A 483 20.07 -20.80 9.30
N LEU A 484 20.20 -19.58 8.73
CA LEU A 484 21.51 -18.96 8.50
C LEU A 484 22.23 -18.61 9.79
N TYR A 485 21.54 -18.04 10.78
CA TYR A 485 22.12 -17.75 12.10
C TYR A 485 22.50 -19.02 12.85
N TYR A 486 21.67 -20.08 12.78
CA TYR A 486 21.96 -21.35 13.46
C TYR A 486 23.16 -22.08 12.84
N SER A 487 23.24 -22.11 11.53
CA SER A 487 24.35 -22.77 10.81
C SER A 487 25.64 -21.96 10.79
N GLY A 488 25.57 -20.65 11.03
CA GLY A 488 26.69 -19.72 10.83
C GLY A 488 27.00 -19.49 9.34
N SER A 489 26.07 -19.75 8.45
CA SER A 489 26.23 -19.59 7.00
C SER A 489 25.96 -18.13 6.59
N GLY A 490 26.98 -17.46 6.05
CA GLY A 490 26.88 -16.06 5.61
C GLY A 490 26.90 -15.01 6.72
N LYS A 491 26.88 -15.45 7.99
CA LYS A 491 26.96 -14.64 9.20
C LYS A 491 27.52 -15.49 10.35
N ASP A 492 28.06 -14.86 11.38
CA ASP A 492 28.51 -15.59 12.58
C ASP A 492 27.36 -16.35 13.21
N LYS A 493 27.62 -17.60 13.69
CA LYS A 493 26.62 -18.42 14.38
C LYS A 493 26.10 -17.67 15.60
N ASN A 494 24.78 -17.55 15.70
CA ASN A 494 24.09 -16.97 16.84
C ASN A 494 22.81 -17.76 17.14
N THR A 495 22.92 -18.69 18.08
CA THR A 495 21.82 -19.59 18.46
C THR A 495 20.67 -18.83 19.11
N GLY A 496 20.95 -17.79 19.94
CA GLY A 496 19.93 -16.96 20.57
C GLY A 496 19.08 -16.23 19.54
N GLU A 497 19.69 -15.61 18.53
CA GLU A 497 18.98 -14.94 17.46
C GLU A 497 18.20 -15.93 16.58
N ALA A 498 18.76 -17.11 16.33
CA ALA A 498 18.04 -18.17 15.62
C ALA A 498 16.77 -18.60 16.37
N ILE A 499 16.84 -18.74 17.69
CA ILE A 499 15.66 -19.04 18.52
C ILE A 499 14.61 -17.93 18.45
N ARG A 500 15.03 -16.65 18.52
CA ARG A 500 14.14 -15.50 18.40
C ARG A 500 13.39 -15.51 17.07
N LEU A 501 14.10 -15.70 15.97
CA LEU A 501 13.54 -15.71 14.62
C LEU A 501 12.64 -16.94 14.38
N LEU A 502 12.98 -18.11 14.93
CA LEU A 502 12.12 -19.30 14.86
C LEU A 502 10.81 -19.11 15.62
N ARG A 503 10.84 -18.44 16.77
CA ARG A 503 9.61 -18.08 17.50
C ARG A 503 8.73 -17.14 16.66
N MET A 504 9.34 -16.18 15.94
CA MET A 504 8.58 -15.31 15.03
C MET A 504 7.97 -16.09 13.87
N ALA A 505 8.72 -17.00 13.26
CA ALA A 505 8.23 -17.87 12.19
C ALA A 505 7.07 -18.78 12.67
N ASP A 506 7.20 -19.36 13.85
CA ASP A 506 6.17 -20.22 14.46
C ASP A 506 4.89 -19.44 14.78
N ARG A 507 5.03 -18.25 15.35
CA ARG A 507 3.95 -17.33 15.65
C ARG A 507 3.16 -16.91 14.40
N LEU A 508 3.85 -16.78 13.26
CA LEU A 508 3.23 -16.52 11.96
C LEU A 508 2.72 -17.80 11.29
N GLY A 509 2.79 -18.95 11.97
CA GLY A 509 2.25 -20.22 11.51
C GLY A 509 3.06 -20.86 10.39
N TYR A 510 4.40 -20.70 10.36
CA TYR A 510 5.23 -21.30 9.33
C TYR A 510 5.10 -22.82 9.25
N THR A 511 4.71 -23.26 8.07
CA THR A 511 4.75 -24.68 7.67
C THR A 511 5.44 -24.81 6.32
N ASN A 512 6.38 -25.74 6.21
CA ASN A 512 7.05 -25.98 4.93
C ASN A 512 6.15 -26.86 4.04
N GLU A 513 5.57 -26.28 2.99
CA GLU A 513 4.67 -27.00 2.08
C GLU A 513 5.37 -28.16 1.34
N GLU A 514 6.65 -28.01 1.00
CA GLU A 514 7.44 -29.04 0.30
C GLU A 514 7.95 -30.12 1.26
N LYS A 515 8.11 -29.78 2.54
CA LYS A 515 8.54 -30.67 3.62
C LYS A 515 7.70 -30.48 4.88
N PRO A 516 6.46 -31.00 4.91
CA PRO A 516 5.54 -30.78 6.05
C PRO A 516 6.06 -31.25 7.43
N ALA A 517 7.12 -32.03 7.44
CA ALA A 517 7.80 -32.44 8.66
C ALA A 517 8.72 -31.36 9.25
N GLU A 518 9.07 -30.34 8.49
CA GLU A 518 9.94 -29.21 8.88
C GLU A 518 9.06 -28.00 9.22
N THR A 519 8.60 -27.92 10.48
CA THR A 519 7.90 -26.74 11.00
C THR A 519 8.86 -25.88 11.83
N ALA A 520 8.58 -24.59 11.97
CA ALA A 520 9.37 -23.70 12.85
C ALA A 520 9.41 -24.25 14.27
N GLU A 521 8.29 -24.75 14.80
CA GLU A 521 8.16 -25.37 16.14
C GLU A 521 9.13 -26.55 16.31
N LYS A 522 9.18 -27.48 15.35
CA LYS A 522 10.08 -28.63 15.44
C LYS A 522 11.54 -28.24 15.35
N PHE A 523 11.87 -27.28 14.48
CA PHE A 523 13.23 -26.79 14.37
C PHE A 523 13.63 -26.02 15.64
N LEU A 524 12.74 -25.19 16.16
CA LEU A 524 12.92 -24.49 17.44
C LEU A 524 13.19 -25.48 18.57
N SER A 525 12.37 -26.51 18.71
CA SER A 525 12.55 -27.55 19.73
C SER A 525 13.91 -28.25 19.61
N LYS A 526 14.36 -28.52 18.37
CA LYS A 526 15.67 -29.12 18.10
C LYS A 526 16.80 -28.17 18.51
N VAL A 527 16.71 -26.89 18.11
CA VAL A 527 17.73 -25.87 18.41
C VAL A 527 17.88 -25.67 19.92
N ILE A 528 16.75 -25.61 20.65
CA ILE A 528 16.74 -25.51 22.12
C ILE A 528 17.41 -26.73 22.75
N GLN A 529 17.04 -27.95 22.35
CA GLN A 529 17.64 -29.18 22.87
C GLN A 529 19.15 -29.31 22.59
N GLU A 530 19.62 -28.74 21.48
CA GLU A 530 21.03 -28.75 21.14
C GLU A 530 21.78 -27.63 21.89
N SER A 531 21.18 -26.46 22.11
CA SER A 531 21.76 -25.40 22.92
C SER A 531 21.91 -25.81 24.37
N GLU A 532 20.93 -26.51 24.94
CA GLU A 532 20.99 -27.09 26.28
C GLU A 532 22.14 -28.11 26.45
N LYS A 533 22.63 -28.70 25.36
CA LYS A 533 23.77 -29.65 25.38
C LYS A 533 25.12 -28.97 25.20
N GLU A 534 25.18 -27.79 24.57
CA GLU A 534 26.40 -27.03 24.39
C GLU A 534 26.75 -26.18 25.61
N ASP A 535 25.77 -25.80 26.44
CA ASP A 535 25.92 -24.92 27.63
C ASP A 535 26.09 -25.67 28.97
N ILE A 536 26.74 -26.83 28.99
CA ILE A 536 27.21 -27.42 30.26
C ILE A 536 28.56 -26.76 30.64
N SER A 537 28.55 -25.48 30.96
CA SER A 537 29.55 -24.85 31.82
C SER A 537 29.09 -23.49 32.38
N ASP A 538 28.75 -23.48 33.63
CA ASP A 538 28.83 -22.33 34.55
C ASP A 538 27.93 -21.10 34.33
N THR A 539 26.66 -21.22 33.90
CA THR A 539 25.67 -20.18 34.12
C THR A 539 24.42 -20.74 34.81
N VAL A 540 24.08 -20.12 35.91
CA VAL A 540 22.86 -20.40 36.69
C VAL A 540 21.67 -20.01 35.86
N ASP A 541 21.00 -20.98 35.26
CA ASP A 541 19.82 -20.75 34.40
C ASP A 541 18.57 -20.48 35.23
N CYS A 542 18.43 -19.23 35.66
CA CYS A 542 17.18 -18.72 36.24
C CYS A 542 16.37 -18.06 35.12
N TYR A 543 15.10 -18.39 34.98
CA TYR A 543 14.20 -17.70 34.05
C TYR A 543 12.84 -17.41 34.67
N VAL A 544 12.09 -16.51 34.05
CA VAL A 544 10.74 -16.13 34.47
C VAL A 544 9.74 -16.61 33.44
N GLU A 545 8.75 -17.36 33.92
CA GLU A 545 7.62 -17.82 33.12
C GLU A 545 6.35 -17.10 33.59
N VAL A 546 5.51 -16.68 32.63
CA VAL A 546 4.16 -16.22 32.92
C VAL A 546 3.18 -17.30 32.45
N ARG A 547 2.50 -17.98 33.39
CA ARG A 547 1.53 -19.05 33.09
C ARG A 547 0.11 -18.53 33.12
N GLU A 548 -0.71 -18.97 32.17
CA GLU A 548 -2.16 -18.83 32.28
C GLU A 548 -2.72 -19.84 33.29
N ASP A 549 -3.42 -19.35 34.33
CA ASP A 549 -4.11 -20.19 35.30
C ASP A 549 -5.58 -19.82 35.42
N SER A 550 -6.43 -20.60 34.73
CA SER A 550 -7.88 -20.41 34.73
C SER A 550 -8.59 -20.85 36.02
N HIS A 551 -7.89 -21.55 36.93
CA HIS A 551 -8.57 -22.26 38.06
C HIS A 551 -8.65 -21.47 39.36
N LYS A 552 -7.86 -20.43 39.60
CA LYS A 552 -7.77 -19.71 40.88
C LYS A 552 -8.19 -18.24 40.87
N GLY A 553 -8.86 -17.79 39.82
CA GLY A 553 -9.37 -16.43 39.80
C GLY A 553 -8.38 -15.35 39.36
N GLU A 554 -7.14 -15.69 39.06
CA GLU A 554 -6.15 -14.85 38.41
C GLU A 554 -5.75 -15.47 37.08
N ARG A 555 -5.88 -14.75 35.98
CA ARG A 555 -5.65 -15.30 34.65
C ARG A 555 -4.15 -15.61 34.41
N TYR A 556 -3.26 -14.84 34.99
CA TYR A 556 -1.81 -15.01 34.82
C TYR A 556 -1.11 -15.18 36.15
N GLN A 557 -0.15 -16.11 36.22
CA GLN A 557 0.80 -16.28 37.29
C GLN A 557 2.21 -16.02 36.81
N VAL A 558 3.02 -15.36 37.63
CA VAL A 558 4.45 -15.20 37.38
C VAL A 558 5.17 -16.27 38.19
N VAL A 559 5.94 -17.10 37.50
CA VAL A 559 6.70 -18.23 38.11
C VAL A 559 8.18 -17.92 37.87
N LEU A 560 8.99 -17.96 38.95
CA LEU A 560 10.43 -17.91 38.87
C LEU A 560 10.96 -19.33 38.84
N HIS A 561 11.71 -19.68 37.83
CA HIS A 561 12.43 -20.95 37.76
C HIS A 561 13.86 -20.74 38.29
N HIS A 562 14.18 -21.45 39.31
CA HIS A 562 15.50 -21.38 39.98
C HIS A 562 16.49 -22.34 39.35
N ALA A 563 17.77 -22.04 39.50
CA ALA A 563 18.85 -22.83 38.90
C ALA A 563 18.92 -24.29 39.37
N ASP A 564 18.34 -24.59 40.51
CA ASP A 564 18.22 -25.95 41.06
C ASP A 564 17.00 -26.75 40.55
N GLY A 565 16.19 -26.14 39.65
CA GLY A 565 14.99 -26.72 39.08
C GLY A 565 13.74 -26.57 39.95
N GLU A 566 13.81 -25.84 41.07
CA GLU A 566 12.62 -25.51 41.86
C GLU A 566 11.86 -24.33 41.22
N GLU A 567 10.53 -24.25 41.50
CA GLU A 567 9.64 -23.21 41.05
C GLU A 567 9.07 -22.41 42.23
N SER A 568 9.06 -21.07 42.07
CA SER A 568 8.42 -20.18 43.04
C SER A 568 7.37 -19.29 42.36
N VAL A 569 6.11 -19.41 42.82
CA VAL A 569 5.01 -18.54 42.33
C VAL A 569 5.06 -17.19 43.04
N VAL A 570 5.26 -16.12 42.31
CA VAL A 570 5.33 -14.76 42.87
C VAL A 570 3.93 -14.26 43.21
N ARG A 571 3.70 -13.90 44.47
CA ARG A 571 2.45 -13.28 44.91
C ARG A 571 2.61 -11.78 44.99
N PHE A 572 1.96 -11.08 44.07
CA PHE A 572 1.93 -9.61 44.05
C PHE A 572 0.73 -9.06 44.82
N GLN A 573 0.86 -7.88 45.39
CA GLN A 573 -0.23 -7.11 45.95
C GLN A 573 -0.65 -6.00 45.03
N GLY A 574 -1.91 -5.95 44.61
CA GLY A 574 -2.46 -4.88 43.80
C GLY A 574 -1.70 -4.65 42.50
N ARG A 575 -1.38 -3.38 42.19
CA ARG A 575 -0.73 -2.93 40.96
C ARG A 575 0.68 -3.46 40.71
N ASN A 576 1.32 -4.05 41.72
CA ASN A 576 2.71 -4.52 41.60
C ASN A 576 2.86 -5.63 40.54
N LYS A 577 1.82 -6.48 40.40
CA LYS A 577 1.79 -7.54 39.39
C LYS A 577 1.79 -6.95 37.98
N PHE A 578 0.93 -5.98 37.74
CA PHE A 578 0.85 -5.31 36.44
C PHE A 578 2.18 -4.64 36.05
N LEU A 579 2.78 -3.90 36.98
CA LEU A 579 4.06 -3.26 36.73
C LEU A 579 5.15 -4.29 36.39
N TYR A 580 5.16 -5.43 37.07
CA TYR A 580 6.14 -6.47 36.82
C TYR A 580 5.89 -7.19 35.50
N LEU A 581 4.64 -7.50 35.15
CA LEU A 581 4.28 -8.07 33.85
C LEU A 581 4.63 -7.11 32.71
N LEU A 582 4.38 -5.81 32.87
CA LEU A 582 4.77 -4.82 31.88
C LEU A 582 6.28 -4.75 31.73
N ALA A 583 7.04 -4.84 32.83
CA ALA A 583 8.51 -4.86 32.80
C ALA A 583 9.05 -6.13 32.10
N LEU A 584 8.40 -7.28 32.29
CA LEU A 584 8.74 -8.52 31.61
C LEU A 584 8.44 -8.43 30.10
N LEU A 585 7.28 -7.91 29.71
CA LEU A 585 6.93 -7.68 28.31
C LEU A 585 7.97 -6.83 27.61
N VAL A 586 8.33 -5.69 28.19
CA VAL A 586 9.32 -4.76 27.64
C VAL A 586 10.72 -5.35 27.64
N GLY A 587 11.08 -6.11 28.68
CA GLY A 587 12.36 -6.82 28.79
C GLY A 587 12.51 -7.92 27.75
N HIS A 588 11.44 -8.63 27.44
CA HIS A 588 11.40 -9.65 26.37
C HIS A 588 11.79 -9.06 25.01
N GLU A 589 11.41 -7.82 24.71
CA GLU A 589 11.78 -7.10 23.50
C GLU A 589 13.16 -6.40 23.62
N GLY A 590 13.92 -6.61 24.66
CA GLY A 590 15.20 -5.92 24.89
C GLY A 590 15.06 -4.41 25.13
N LYS A 591 13.86 -3.93 25.44
CA LYS A 591 13.50 -2.53 25.68
C LYS A 591 13.49 -2.22 27.18
N SER A 592 13.69 -0.97 27.55
CA SER A 592 13.52 -0.52 28.93
C SER A 592 12.08 -0.06 29.18
N VAL A 593 11.55 -0.32 30.36
CA VAL A 593 10.17 0.11 30.75
C VAL A 593 10.01 1.63 30.66
N ASN A 594 11.07 2.41 30.82
CA ASN A 594 11.05 3.86 30.65
C ASN A 594 11.45 4.33 29.24
N GLY A 595 11.85 3.43 28.34
CA GLY A 595 11.77 3.69 26.90
C GLY A 595 10.31 3.88 26.47
N LEU A 596 9.36 3.37 27.25
CA LEU A 596 7.94 3.69 27.22
C LEU A 596 7.70 4.99 28.00
N THR A 597 7.79 6.13 27.32
CA THR A 597 7.43 7.41 27.93
C THR A 597 5.91 7.52 28.05
N THR A 598 5.43 8.53 28.78
CA THR A 598 4.02 8.95 28.83
C THR A 598 3.31 8.97 27.48
N LYS A 599 4.04 9.25 26.40
CA LYS A 599 3.52 9.22 25.04
C LYS A 599 3.13 7.81 24.58
N HIS A 600 3.86 6.78 24.97
CA HIS A 600 3.51 5.39 24.70
C HIS A 600 2.23 4.95 25.42
N PHE A 601 2.11 5.31 26.69
CA PHE A 601 0.93 4.96 27.46
C PHE A 601 -0.35 5.64 26.95
N SER A 602 -0.25 6.88 26.45
CA SER A 602 -1.39 7.55 25.79
C SER A 602 -1.85 6.84 24.52
N TYR A 603 -0.90 6.29 23.80
CA TYR A 603 -1.15 5.60 22.53
C TYR A 603 -1.76 4.20 22.74
N MET A 604 -1.37 3.53 23.80
CA MET A 604 -1.73 2.16 24.15
C MET A 604 -2.84 2.08 25.21
N ARG A 605 -3.55 3.16 25.48
CA ARG A 605 -4.49 3.25 26.61
C ARG A 605 -5.51 2.12 26.63
N ASP A 606 -6.12 1.81 25.49
CA ASP A 606 -7.16 0.80 25.37
C ASP A 606 -6.56 -0.61 25.52
N ASP A 607 -5.42 -0.89 24.89
CA ASP A 607 -4.74 -2.18 24.98
C ASP A 607 -4.21 -2.46 26.39
N LEU A 608 -3.67 -1.44 27.06
CA LEU A 608 -3.23 -1.55 28.45
C LEU A 608 -4.42 -1.74 29.42
N SER A 609 -5.58 -1.16 29.09
CA SER A 609 -6.82 -1.38 29.84
C SER A 609 -7.28 -2.83 29.73
N ASP A 610 -7.22 -3.40 28.52
CA ASP A 610 -7.56 -4.81 28.30
C ASP A 610 -6.60 -5.75 29.04
N MET A 611 -5.30 -5.51 28.95
CA MET A 611 -4.29 -6.26 29.71
C MET A 611 -4.52 -6.16 31.22
N ALA A 612 -4.85 -4.98 31.74
CA ALA A 612 -5.14 -4.79 33.15
C ALA A 612 -6.39 -5.56 33.60
N SER A 613 -7.42 -5.59 32.76
CA SER A 613 -8.63 -6.40 32.97
C SER A 613 -8.28 -7.89 33.01
N ASP A 614 -7.45 -8.35 32.09
CA ASP A 614 -7.00 -9.72 31.99
C ASP A 614 -6.20 -10.19 33.21
N VAL A 615 -5.39 -9.32 33.80
CA VAL A 615 -4.66 -9.63 35.06
C VAL A 615 -5.47 -9.31 36.32
N ARG A 616 -6.75 -8.96 36.17
CA ARG A 616 -7.67 -8.62 37.27
C ARG A 616 -7.14 -7.52 38.21
N VAL A 617 -6.59 -6.49 37.62
CA VAL A 617 -6.30 -5.25 38.34
C VAL A 617 -7.61 -4.43 38.41
N ASP A 618 -7.86 -3.75 39.54
CA ASP A 618 -8.98 -2.83 39.66
C ASP A 618 -8.91 -1.78 38.56
N THR A 619 -9.83 -1.88 37.58
CA THR A 619 -9.83 -1.06 36.36
C THR A 619 -9.93 0.44 36.65
N LYS A 620 -10.74 0.85 37.64
CA LYS A 620 -10.87 2.26 38.01
C LYS A 620 -9.56 2.82 38.59
N SER A 621 -8.94 2.04 39.45
CA SER A 621 -7.63 2.37 40.06
C SER A 621 -6.50 2.33 39.00
N TYR A 622 -6.69 1.56 37.96
CA TYR A 622 -5.74 1.41 36.86
C TYR A 622 -5.82 2.58 35.86
N GLU A 623 -7.03 3.00 35.48
CA GLU A 623 -7.22 4.18 34.64
C GLU A 623 -6.65 5.43 35.31
N GLU A 624 -6.92 5.63 36.60
CA GLU A 624 -6.33 6.71 37.38
C GLU A 624 -4.78 6.61 37.39
N TRP A 625 -4.23 5.42 37.51
CA TRP A 625 -2.77 5.22 37.54
C TRP A 625 -2.12 5.47 36.18
N ILE A 626 -2.73 5.05 35.06
CA ILE A 626 -2.25 5.37 33.72
C ILE A 626 -2.29 6.86 33.49
N ASP A 627 -3.41 7.54 33.83
CA ASP A 627 -3.53 8.97 33.66
C ASP A 627 -2.47 9.71 34.51
N GLU A 628 -2.22 9.27 35.76
CA GLU A 628 -1.15 9.81 36.60
C GLU A 628 0.24 9.60 35.96
N PHE A 629 0.49 8.48 35.30
CA PHE A 629 1.77 8.17 34.66
C PHE A 629 1.96 8.99 33.38
N ILE A 630 0.93 9.09 32.55
CA ILE A 630 0.92 9.87 31.30
C ILE A 630 1.22 11.35 31.57
N TYR A 631 0.61 11.92 32.62
CA TYR A 631 0.77 13.35 32.94
C TYR A 631 2.07 13.68 33.67
N ALA A 632 2.82 12.68 34.12
CA ALA A 632 4.05 12.92 34.89
C ALA A 632 5.19 13.50 34.06
N GLU A 633 5.29 13.14 32.80
CA GLU A 633 6.46 13.45 31.96
C GLU A 633 6.19 14.46 30.85
N ASP A 634 4.94 14.85 30.62
CA ASP A 634 4.62 15.87 29.63
C ASP A 634 4.91 17.28 30.19
N GLU A 635 5.83 18.02 29.56
CA GLU A 635 6.16 19.41 29.95
C GLU A 635 4.97 20.34 29.89
N ASN A 636 4.02 20.11 28.96
CA ASN A 636 2.76 20.87 28.89
C ASN A 636 1.84 20.54 30.07
N ALA A 637 1.79 19.29 30.50
CA ALA A 637 1.06 18.87 31.68
C ALA A 637 1.66 19.48 32.97
N GLN A 638 3.00 19.65 33.04
CA GLN A 638 3.63 20.38 34.15
C GLN A 638 3.22 21.84 34.20
N SER A 639 3.05 22.49 33.05
CA SER A 639 2.55 23.87 32.97
C SER A 639 1.08 23.97 33.34
N MET A 640 0.27 22.99 32.94
CA MET A 640 -1.15 22.92 33.29
C MET A 640 -1.43 22.55 34.75
N ARG A 641 -0.53 21.79 35.43
CA ARG A 641 -0.62 21.47 36.87
C ARG A 641 -0.60 22.71 37.77
N ARG A 642 -0.07 23.82 37.27
CA ARG A 642 -0.06 25.09 37.99
C ARG A 642 -1.34 25.89 37.79
N ALA A 643 -2.23 25.47 36.87
CA ALA A 643 -3.50 26.11 36.62
C ALA A 643 -4.61 25.42 37.43
N GLU A 644 -5.38 26.18 38.19
CA GLU A 644 -6.55 25.71 38.95
C GLU A 644 -7.57 24.96 38.08
N GLN A 645 -7.52 25.11 36.75
CA GLN A 645 -8.38 24.43 35.81
C GLN A 645 -8.17 22.91 35.76
N PHE A 646 -6.98 22.41 36.13
CA PHE A 646 -6.69 20.98 36.13
C PHE A 646 -7.38 20.24 37.28
N GLN A 647 -7.54 20.88 38.42
CA GLN A 647 -8.29 20.32 39.54
C GLN A 647 -9.82 20.28 39.26
N THR A 648 -10.30 21.17 38.42
CA THR A 648 -11.73 21.24 38.04
C THR A 648 -12.13 20.21 36.99
N LEU A 649 -11.17 19.61 36.30
CA LEU A 649 -11.39 18.56 35.26
C LEU A 649 -11.29 17.13 35.78
N GLY A 650 -11.06 16.95 37.10
CA GLY A 650 -11.05 15.63 37.73
C GLY A 650 -9.82 14.76 37.44
N TYR A 651 -8.72 15.32 36.94
CA TYR A 651 -7.49 14.58 36.71
C TYR A 651 -6.68 14.40 37.98
N CYS A 652 -6.24 13.16 38.25
CA CYS A 652 -5.37 12.88 39.37
C CYS A 652 -3.97 13.50 39.16
N SER A 653 -3.46 14.19 40.16
CA SER A 653 -2.08 14.66 40.15
C SER A 653 -1.10 13.49 40.21
N TYR A 654 -0.03 13.57 39.44
CA TYR A 654 1.07 12.59 39.51
C TYR A 654 1.60 12.48 40.92
N ASN A 655 1.67 11.25 41.43
CA ASN A 655 2.22 10.95 42.75
C ASN A 655 3.45 10.03 42.60
N PRO A 656 4.66 10.59 42.59
CA PRO A 656 5.88 9.82 42.46
C PRO A 656 6.06 8.77 43.56
N TYR A 657 5.41 8.96 44.72
CA TYR A 657 5.43 8.00 45.80
C TYR A 657 4.63 6.71 45.47
N ARG A 658 3.56 6.84 44.66
CA ARG A 658 2.77 5.66 44.28
C ARG A 658 3.55 4.76 43.31
N TYR A 659 4.24 5.34 42.33
CA TYR A 659 5.12 4.58 41.41
C TYR A 659 6.27 3.93 42.19
N SER A 660 6.96 4.69 43.02
CA SER A 660 8.04 4.18 43.86
C SER A 660 7.56 3.05 44.79
N ASN A 661 6.34 3.16 45.32
CA ASN A 661 5.75 2.13 46.17
C ASN A 661 5.42 0.84 45.40
N ALA A 662 4.87 0.96 44.17
CA ALA A 662 4.59 -0.19 43.30
C ALA A 662 5.89 -0.91 42.91
N PHE A 663 6.90 -0.14 42.47
CA PHE A 663 8.23 -0.63 42.17
C PHE A 663 8.91 -1.35 43.37
N SER A 664 8.90 -0.72 44.54
CA SER A 664 9.42 -1.31 45.76
C SER A 664 8.59 -2.53 46.22
N GLY A 665 7.30 -2.53 45.96
CA GLY A 665 6.40 -3.62 46.25
C GLY A 665 6.67 -4.85 45.37
N ALA A 666 6.85 -4.63 44.07
CA ALA A 666 7.24 -5.67 43.12
C ALA A 666 8.56 -6.33 43.54
N ASN A 667 9.58 -5.53 43.78
CA ASN A 667 10.91 -6.05 44.21
C ASN A 667 10.83 -6.78 45.56
N ARG A 668 9.96 -6.37 46.49
CA ARG A 668 9.76 -7.13 47.74
C ARG A 668 9.11 -8.50 47.53
N ALA A 669 8.13 -8.57 46.62
CA ALA A 669 7.49 -9.82 46.28
C ALA A 669 8.47 -10.79 45.61
N ILE A 670 9.31 -10.29 44.68
CA ILE A 670 10.36 -11.08 44.04
C ILE A 670 11.39 -11.56 45.07
N LYS A 671 11.87 -10.66 45.93
CA LYS A 671 12.87 -10.99 46.96
C LYS A 671 12.37 -12.09 47.92
N ALA A 672 11.07 -12.13 48.15
CA ALA A 672 10.46 -13.17 49.02
C ALA A 672 10.46 -14.57 48.38
N CYS A 673 10.61 -14.64 47.06
CA CYS A 673 10.62 -15.86 46.26
C CYS A 673 12.03 -16.33 45.88
N CYS A 674 13.04 -15.45 45.90
CA CYS A 674 14.41 -15.80 45.52
C CYS A 674 15.14 -16.57 46.64
N LEU A 675 15.84 -17.62 46.25
CA LEU A 675 16.61 -18.47 47.15
C LEU A 675 17.93 -17.81 47.59
N THR A 676 18.52 -17.01 46.67
CA THR A 676 19.78 -16.33 46.88
C THR A 676 19.71 -14.82 46.58
N ASN A 677 20.69 -14.06 47.08
CA ASN A 677 20.80 -12.65 46.71
C ASN A 677 21.17 -12.45 45.23
N GLU A 678 21.87 -13.40 44.63
CA GLU A 678 22.26 -13.38 43.22
C GLU A 678 21.05 -13.54 42.33
N GLU A 679 20.16 -14.46 42.62
CA GLU A 679 18.88 -14.60 41.97
C GLU A 679 18.02 -13.33 42.11
N PHE A 680 17.98 -12.73 43.28
CA PHE A 680 17.28 -11.47 43.49
C PHE A 680 17.85 -10.36 42.60
N GLU A 681 19.18 -10.26 42.47
CA GLU A 681 19.82 -9.28 41.56
C GLU A 681 19.44 -9.53 40.10
N THR A 682 19.19 -10.79 39.69
CA THR A 682 18.77 -11.17 38.35
C THR A 682 17.29 -10.79 38.08
N PHE A 683 16.40 -11.10 39.01
CA PHE A 683 14.94 -10.92 38.80
C PHE A 683 14.42 -9.54 39.19
N LYS A 684 15.18 -8.74 39.96
CA LYS A 684 14.67 -7.44 40.44
C LYS A 684 14.57 -6.39 39.36
N LEU A 685 13.57 -5.54 39.48
CA LEU A 685 13.46 -4.33 38.69
C LEU A 685 14.54 -3.33 39.15
N ARG A 686 15.25 -2.74 38.21
CA ARG A 686 16.29 -1.71 38.47
C ARG A 686 15.80 -0.36 38.00
N SER A 687 16.23 0.71 38.70
CA SER A 687 15.92 2.07 38.28
C SER A 687 17.18 2.93 38.40
N THR A 688 17.42 3.75 37.40
CA THR A 688 18.57 4.67 37.37
C THR A 688 18.43 5.87 38.31
N GLY A 689 17.23 6.07 38.88
CA GLY A 689 16.91 7.19 39.77
C GLY A 689 16.80 8.55 39.06
N GLY A 690 16.15 9.52 39.70
CA GLY A 690 15.92 10.87 39.17
C GLY A 690 14.62 11.05 38.41
N ARG A 691 14.42 12.23 37.79
CA ARG A 691 13.18 12.59 37.07
C ARG A 691 12.97 11.81 35.75
N SER A 692 14.04 11.22 35.22
CA SER A 692 14.08 10.38 34.02
C SER A 692 14.55 8.98 34.37
N ALA A 693 14.03 8.41 35.46
CA ALA A 693 14.43 7.10 35.95
C ALA A 693 14.09 6.00 34.95
N VAL A 694 15.08 5.28 34.47
CA VAL A 694 14.92 4.12 33.59
C VAL A 694 14.70 2.88 34.46
N THR A 695 13.60 2.19 34.26
CA THR A 695 13.31 0.92 34.93
C THR A 695 13.64 -0.22 33.97
N THR A 696 14.50 -1.13 34.41
CA THR A 696 14.95 -2.27 33.62
C THR A 696 14.89 -3.54 34.48
N ILE A 697 14.83 -4.67 33.81
CA ILE A 697 15.05 -5.98 34.42
C ILE A 697 16.40 -6.52 33.91
N SER A 698 17.08 -7.34 34.71
CA SER A 698 18.41 -7.85 34.33
C SER A 698 18.35 -9.12 33.46
N LEU A 699 17.13 -9.64 33.23
CA LEU A 699 16.92 -10.82 32.38
C LEU A 699 17.10 -10.46 30.92
N ASP A 700 17.72 -11.37 30.16
CA ASP A 700 17.72 -11.34 28.72
C ASP A 700 16.35 -11.77 28.17
N SER A 701 16.05 -11.44 26.91
CA SER A 701 14.78 -11.84 26.26
C SER A 701 14.58 -13.37 26.23
N SER A 702 15.66 -14.15 26.16
CA SER A 702 15.62 -15.62 26.20
C SER A 702 15.26 -16.20 27.56
N GLN A 703 15.36 -15.42 28.63
CA GLN A 703 15.05 -15.81 30.02
C GLN A 703 13.63 -15.42 30.44
N ILE A 704 12.79 -14.93 29.51
CA ILE A 704 11.43 -14.49 29.80
C ILE A 704 10.45 -15.29 28.91
N GLU A 705 9.68 -16.19 29.51
CA GLU A 705 8.64 -16.93 28.82
C GLU A 705 7.27 -16.29 29.06
N LEU A 706 6.56 -15.96 27.99
CA LEU A 706 5.26 -15.33 28.01
C LEU A 706 4.22 -16.19 27.28
N PRO A 707 3.00 -16.33 27.83
CA PRO A 707 1.92 -17.01 27.11
C PRO A 707 1.49 -16.24 25.87
N ASN A 708 1.01 -16.95 24.84
CA ASN A 708 0.58 -16.34 23.57
C ASN A 708 -0.48 -15.24 23.73
N SER A 709 -1.34 -15.35 24.76
CA SER A 709 -2.35 -14.34 25.08
C SER A 709 -1.78 -13.00 25.58
N LEU A 710 -0.59 -12.99 26.16
CA LEU A 710 0.11 -11.75 26.52
C LEU A 710 1.02 -11.24 25.38
N GLN A 711 1.38 -12.10 24.47
CA GLN A 711 2.22 -11.77 23.32
C GLN A 711 1.56 -10.70 22.42
N VAL A 712 0.22 -10.71 22.33
CA VAL A 712 -0.56 -9.70 21.57
C VAL A 712 -0.26 -8.27 22.02
N TYR A 713 0.05 -8.07 23.31
CA TYR A 713 0.39 -6.75 23.85
C TYR A 713 1.80 -6.27 23.49
N LEU A 714 2.69 -7.17 23.08
CA LEU A 714 4.02 -6.79 22.58
C LEU A 714 3.93 -6.07 21.24
N ASP A 715 2.97 -6.46 20.42
CA ASP A 715 2.76 -5.91 19.09
C ASP A 715 2.21 -4.47 19.15
N CYS A 716 1.63 -4.09 20.29
CA CYS A 716 1.12 -2.75 20.56
C CYS A 716 2.19 -1.79 21.11
N LEU A 717 3.44 -2.23 21.34
CA LEU A 717 4.50 -1.38 21.87
C LEU A 717 5.08 -0.46 20.79
N PRO A 718 4.86 0.86 20.83
CA PRO A 718 5.32 1.78 19.80
C PRO A 718 6.86 1.93 19.79
N THR A 719 7.41 2.27 18.62
CA THR A 719 8.85 2.48 18.45
C THR A 719 9.33 3.79 19.09
N GLN A 720 10.62 3.89 19.37
CA GLN A 720 11.23 5.15 19.83
C GLN A 720 11.04 6.32 18.85
N LYS A 721 10.95 6.04 17.54
CA LYS A 721 10.74 7.07 16.51
C LYS A 721 9.30 7.61 16.53
N GLU A 722 8.33 6.75 16.76
CA GLU A 722 6.92 7.15 16.93
C GLU A 722 6.74 7.97 18.19
N ILE A 723 7.40 7.59 19.28
CA ILE A 723 7.38 8.34 20.53
C ILE A 723 7.93 9.75 20.32
N ALA A 724 9.04 9.90 19.63
CA ALA A 724 9.67 11.19 19.38
C ALA A 724 8.78 12.12 18.54
N ASN A 725 7.93 11.55 17.68
CA ASN A 725 7.06 12.28 16.74
C ASN A 725 5.62 12.46 17.26
N TYR A 726 5.23 11.74 18.33
CA TYR A 726 3.87 11.83 18.86
C TYR A 726 3.61 13.20 19.48
N ARG A 727 2.60 13.89 18.94
CA ARG A 727 2.01 15.10 19.55
C ARG A 727 0.58 14.77 19.97
N PRO A 728 0.24 14.75 21.26
CA PRO A 728 -1.12 14.52 21.69
C PRO A 728 -2.03 15.57 21.07
N LYS A 729 -3.09 15.13 20.37
CA LYS A 729 -4.11 16.04 19.86
C LYS A 729 -4.88 16.62 21.05
N ALA A 730 -4.88 17.93 21.20
CA ALA A 730 -5.63 18.63 22.26
C ALA A 730 -7.16 18.38 22.23
N SER A 731 -7.67 17.77 21.18
CA SER A 731 -9.10 17.52 20.96
C SER A 731 -9.63 16.15 21.46
N VAL A 732 -8.79 15.31 22.06
CA VAL A 732 -9.21 13.98 22.57
C VAL A 732 -9.85 14.05 23.96
N TRP A 733 -9.83 15.23 24.58
CA TRP A 733 -10.34 15.43 25.92
C TRP A 733 -11.80 15.90 25.88
N LEU A 734 -12.73 14.98 25.67
CA LEU A 734 -14.13 15.22 26.00
C LEU A 734 -14.30 15.03 27.52
N PRO A 735 -14.93 15.99 28.23
CA PRO A 735 -15.21 15.80 29.65
C PRO A 735 -16.12 14.59 29.80
N VAL A 736 -15.76 13.70 30.71
CA VAL A 736 -16.67 12.65 31.17
C VAL A 736 -17.93 13.34 31.69
N LYS A 737 -19.06 13.11 31.02
CA LYS A 737 -20.35 13.53 31.56
C LYS A 737 -20.57 12.76 32.85
N GLU A 738 -20.89 13.52 33.95
CA GLU A 738 -21.35 12.99 35.20
C GLU A 738 -22.50 11.99 35.05
#